data_210c909373f87e4333ade6a7e3562fac
#
_entry.id   210c909373f87e4333ade6a7e3562fac
#
_cell.length_a   1.000
_cell.length_b   1.000
_cell.length_c   1.000
_cell.angle_alpha   90.00
_cell.angle_beta   90.00
_cell.angle_gamma   90.00
#
_symmetry.space_group_name_H-M   'P 1'
#
loop_
_entity.id
_entity.type
_entity.pdbx_description
1 polymer ?
#
loop_
_entity_poly.entity_id
_entity_poly.type
_entity_poly.pdbx_seq_one_letter_code
_entity_poly.pdbx_strand_id
1 'polypeptide(L)'
;MQNNNWSDELIKMIGLSRDAALEYGLSEIPSLCFLIGILRSKGFAYNILSDYGLSSEASIKEMLKTDKPLTENGNRNTDQTPKEITISVEGGRLLRFAQMEARRMGDSEVKPQHMLLSILHDHNNEAKTYLTGYGITLEKVERKIKAIPNALDVFEPVDGELMSPDEVNNKPIFNKPEKKRSNSNTPVMDYFSTDLTAKAENGGLDPVVGREDEMQRIAQILCRRKKNNPILIGLPGVGKSAVVEGLAQMIVKHQVPYTLQDKRILSLDMASIVAGTQFRGQFENRIKNIIEELKAHPEIILFVDEIHTIIGAGSATGSLDAANMLKPALARGEIQCIGATTVDEYRKTIEKDGALERRFQKVMLEPSTKEQTLQILKNLRACYEAHHGVSYTDKALEACVDLTERYVTDRFFPDKAIDAMDETGSYARLTRNSVSKEIKDKETEIENLKEQKNEAANNQDYELAARLRDAVADCTEELKRMTKEWTERQNESSITVGEDDVAHIISKLTGIPVGRVMQDENERLRTMKTVLASQVISQDEAIGKLTRAITMNRLGLKRPNRPIGTFLFVGPTGVGKTHLVKCLSKCMFDNDDSLIRIDMSEYGEKYNTSRLIGAPPGYIGYEEGGQLTERVRRHPYSVVLLDEIEKAHSDVFNILLQVMDEGRMTDGNGVTVDFRNTIIVMTSNVGTRQLGESSTGIGFNAQQENPKMAEGIIQKALKRQFSPEFLNRLDDVIYFNSLTKDDARKICKLQLSELNERLAAKGYHVNVNDALVDFLVEHGFQPNYGARSLKRSITEHVETALCEAIMSGRKLNDCICLEPNKDGNSLHIASLSEQ
;
A
#
# COMPACT_ATOMS: atom_id res chain seq x y z
N MET A 1 1.35 -6.94 20.65
CA MET A 1 2.79 -6.97 20.97
C MET A 1 3.51 -6.63 19.68
N GLN A 2 4.18 -5.47 19.60
CA GLN A 2 4.91 -5.02 18.41
C GLN A 2 6.04 -6.00 18.12
N ASN A 3 6.27 -6.32 16.84
CA ASN A 3 7.37 -7.16 16.36
C ASN A 3 8.70 -6.55 16.80
N ASN A 4 9.24 -7.02 17.91
CA ASN A 4 10.60 -6.73 18.33
C ASN A 4 11.52 -7.74 17.62
N ASN A 5 12.42 -7.28 16.77
CA ASN A 5 13.47 -8.09 16.13
C ASN A 5 14.53 -8.50 17.18
N TRP A 6 14.19 -9.42 18.07
CA TRP A 6 15.09 -9.95 19.09
C TRP A 6 15.61 -11.31 18.63
N SER A 7 16.93 -11.53 18.79
CA SER A 7 17.52 -12.82 18.51
C SER A 7 17.12 -13.84 19.57
N ASP A 8 17.11 -15.13 19.22
CA ASP A 8 16.82 -16.25 20.14
C ASP A 8 17.77 -16.25 21.34
N GLU A 9 19.03 -15.86 21.13
CA GLU A 9 20.03 -15.70 22.19
C GLU A 9 19.66 -14.60 23.19
N LEU A 10 19.10 -13.49 22.74
CA LEU A 10 18.65 -12.40 23.63
C LEU A 10 17.42 -12.84 24.44
N ILE A 11 16.48 -13.49 23.80
CA ILE A 11 15.28 -14.04 24.47
C ILE A 11 15.69 -15.02 25.56
N LYS A 12 16.61 -15.92 25.26
CA LYS A 12 17.18 -16.86 26.23
C LYS A 12 17.87 -16.16 27.39
N MET A 13 18.65 -15.11 27.10
CA MET A 13 19.34 -14.32 28.12
C MET A 13 18.34 -13.59 29.05
N ILE A 14 17.25 -13.04 28.49
CA ILE A 14 16.18 -12.39 29.28
C ILE A 14 15.48 -13.44 30.17
N GLY A 15 15.25 -14.63 29.67
CA GLY A 15 14.74 -15.76 30.46
C GLY A 15 15.65 -16.08 31.67
N LEU A 16 16.95 -16.21 31.45
CA LEU A 16 17.95 -16.43 32.51
C LEU A 16 18.06 -15.25 33.50
N SER A 17 17.81 -14.03 33.04
CA SER A 17 17.75 -12.83 33.89
C SER A 17 16.53 -12.86 34.81
N ARG A 18 15.38 -13.34 34.28
CA ARG A 18 14.14 -13.53 35.06
C ARG A 18 14.31 -14.63 36.10
N ASP A 19 14.94 -15.74 35.74
CA ASP A 19 15.19 -16.84 36.66
C ASP A 19 16.13 -16.39 37.80
N ALA A 20 17.13 -15.55 37.50
CA ALA A 20 17.97 -14.94 38.49
C ALA A 20 17.15 -14.02 39.45
N ALA A 21 16.26 -13.20 38.92
CA ALA A 21 15.37 -12.36 39.75
C ALA A 21 14.47 -13.17 40.65
N LEU A 22 13.94 -14.32 40.17
CA LEU A 22 13.16 -15.28 40.99
C LEU A 22 13.99 -15.88 42.11
N GLU A 23 15.22 -16.33 41.85
CA GLU A 23 16.11 -16.91 42.86
C GLU A 23 16.39 -15.94 44.03
N TYR A 24 16.37 -14.61 43.74
CA TYR A 24 16.60 -13.59 44.77
C TYR A 24 15.31 -13.00 45.35
N GLY A 25 14.12 -13.50 44.94
CA GLY A 25 12.83 -13.05 45.45
C GLY A 25 12.49 -11.60 45.10
N LEU A 26 12.99 -11.12 43.96
CA LEU A 26 12.70 -9.78 43.44
C LEU A 26 11.38 -9.78 42.66
N SER A 27 10.63 -8.69 42.78
CA SER A 27 9.37 -8.50 42.03
C SER A 27 9.57 -7.96 40.63
N GLU A 28 10.77 -7.40 40.34
CA GLU A 28 11.16 -6.82 39.09
C GLU A 28 12.57 -7.24 38.67
N ILE A 29 12.91 -7.17 37.39
CA ILE A 29 14.23 -7.50 36.84
C ILE A 29 15.09 -6.22 36.79
N PRO A 30 16.04 -6.01 37.72
CA PRO A 30 16.97 -4.87 37.71
C PRO A 30 18.15 -5.08 36.74
N SER A 31 18.96 -4.05 36.50
CA SER A 31 20.12 -4.07 35.60
C SER A 31 21.14 -5.17 35.94
N LEU A 32 21.37 -5.45 37.24
CA LEU A 32 22.29 -6.50 37.69
C LEU A 32 21.81 -7.92 37.29
N CYS A 33 20.50 -8.16 37.25
CA CYS A 33 19.97 -9.43 36.78
C CYS A 33 20.17 -9.64 35.27
N PHE A 34 20.16 -8.60 34.45
CA PHE A 34 20.54 -8.71 33.05
C PHE A 34 22.03 -9.05 32.89
N LEU A 35 22.91 -8.55 33.75
CA LEU A 35 24.32 -8.91 33.77
C LEU A 35 24.49 -10.41 34.14
N ILE A 36 23.77 -10.92 35.14
CA ILE A 36 23.75 -12.34 35.47
C ILE A 36 23.23 -13.17 34.29
N GLY A 37 22.20 -12.73 33.59
CA GLY A 37 21.66 -13.37 32.41
C GLY A 37 22.71 -13.47 31.31
N ILE A 38 23.55 -12.45 31.08
CA ILE A 38 24.65 -12.47 30.13
C ILE A 38 25.68 -13.52 30.56
N LEU A 39 26.06 -13.55 31.84
CA LEU A 39 27.02 -14.53 32.38
C LEU A 39 26.52 -15.98 32.27
N ARG A 40 25.24 -16.23 32.50
CA ARG A 40 24.61 -17.55 32.38
C ARG A 40 24.40 -18.01 30.94
N SER A 41 24.25 -17.08 30.00
CA SER A 41 23.99 -17.40 28.60
C SER A 41 25.16 -18.05 27.88
N LYS A 42 26.41 -17.88 28.44
CA LYS A 42 27.69 -18.36 27.87
C LYS A 42 27.85 -18.10 26.36
N GLY A 43 27.25 -17.00 25.89
CA GLY A 43 27.35 -16.54 24.51
C GLY A 43 28.51 -15.58 24.29
N PHE A 44 28.48 -14.90 23.14
CA PHE A 44 29.53 -13.96 22.75
C PHE A 44 29.75 -12.84 23.78
N ALA A 45 28.70 -12.25 24.34
CA ALA A 45 28.80 -11.21 25.37
C ALA A 45 29.46 -11.74 26.66
N TYR A 46 29.26 -13.02 27.01
CA TYR A 46 29.96 -13.69 28.11
C TYR A 46 31.47 -13.77 27.84
N ASN A 47 31.89 -14.16 26.65
CA ASN A 47 33.32 -14.28 26.32
C ASN A 47 34.03 -12.92 26.49
N ILE A 48 33.38 -11.83 26.08
CA ILE A 48 33.92 -10.46 26.31
C ILE A 48 34.12 -10.19 27.79
N LEU A 49 33.15 -10.52 28.63
CA LEU A 49 33.24 -10.31 30.08
C LEU A 49 34.30 -11.21 30.73
N SER A 50 34.39 -12.47 30.29
CA SER A 50 35.37 -13.45 30.77
C SER A 50 36.79 -13.03 30.48
N ASP A 51 37.09 -12.39 29.34
CA ASP A 51 38.41 -11.88 28.99
C ASP A 51 38.89 -10.75 29.93
N TYR A 52 37.95 -10.08 30.59
CA TYR A 52 38.28 -9.09 31.66
C TYR A 52 38.25 -9.66 33.08
N GLY A 53 38.19 -11.00 33.21
CA GLY A 53 38.20 -11.68 34.51
C GLY A 53 36.83 -11.82 35.19
N LEU A 54 35.76 -11.40 34.51
CA LEU A 54 34.38 -11.53 35.02
C LEU A 54 33.70 -12.80 34.46
N SER A 55 34.02 -13.95 35.05
CA SER A 55 33.50 -15.27 34.64
C SER A 55 32.50 -15.90 35.63
N SER A 56 32.33 -15.29 36.82
CA SER A 56 31.51 -15.82 37.90
C SER A 56 30.46 -14.78 38.37
N GLU A 57 29.25 -15.25 38.65
CA GLU A 57 28.18 -14.42 39.22
C GLU A 57 28.27 -14.22 40.75
N ALA A 58 29.25 -14.83 41.42
CA ALA A 58 29.33 -14.88 42.88
C ALA A 58 29.34 -13.47 43.55
N SER A 59 30.14 -12.56 42.99
CA SER A 59 30.25 -11.18 43.53
C SER A 59 29.00 -10.35 43.27
N ILE A 60 28.28 -10.55 42.13
CA ILE A 60 27.01 -9.90 41.81
C ILE A 60 25.90 -10.41 42.73
N LYS A 61 25.95 -11.69 43.07
CA LYS A 61 25.00 -12.31 43.99
C LYS A 61 25.12 -11.72 45.39
N GLU A 62 26.32 -11.31 45.80
CA GLU A 62 26.58 -10.68 47.10
C GLU A 62 25.96 -9.26 47.16
N MET A 63 26.03 -8.49 46.10
CA MET A 63 25.38 -7.18 45.99
C MET A 63 23.86 -7.25 46.03
N LEU A 64 23.25 -8.19 45.32
CA LEU A 64 21.80 -8.41 45.33
C LEU A 64 21.24 -8.84 46.71
N LYS A 65 22.09 -9.38 47.62
CA LYS A 65 21.69 -9.72 48.98
C LYS A 65 21.69 -8.55 49.94
N THR A 66 22.44 -7.50 49.68
CA THR A 66 22.58 -6.34 50.58
C THR A 66 21.46 -5.31 50.43
N ASP A 67 20.66 -5.33 49.35
CA ASP A 67 19.59 -4.36 49.08
C ASP A 67 18.19 -4.78 49.63
N LYS A 68 18.12 -5.65 50.61
CA LYS A 68 16.83 -5.92 51.30
C LYS A 68 16.62 -4.86 52.38
N PRO A 69 15.59 -4.02 52.33
CA PRO A 69 15.15 -3.22 53.45
C PRO A 69 14.76 -4.17 54.60
N LEU A 70 15.44 -4.00 55.72
CA LEU A 70 15.07 -4.66 56.99
C LEU A 70 13.68 -4.13 57.38
N THR A 71 12.63 -4.90 57.11
CA THR A 71 11.33 -4.63 57.74
C THR A 71 11.46 -4.98 59.23
N GLU A 72 11.15 -4.04 60.11
CA GLU A 72 11.23 -4.08 61.56
C GLU A 72 10.26 -5.11 62.22
N ASN A 73 9.97 -6.20 61.63
CA ASN A 73 9.25 -7.30 62.34
C ASN A 73 9.70 -8.65 61.83
N GLY A 74 10.48 -9.35 62.63
CA GLY A 74 11.05 -10.65 62.39
C GLY A 74 10.02 -11.76 62.25
N ASN A 75 9.39 -11.87 61.10
CA ASN A 75 8.67 -13.09 60.74
C ASN A 75 8.94 -13.39 59.25
N ARG A 76 9.69 -14.44 59.01
CA ARG A 76 9.90 -15.03 57.69
C ARG A 76 8.64 -15.78 57.28
N ASN A 77 7.76 -15.14 56.48
CA ASN A 77 6.77 -15.85 55.71
C ASN A 77 7.39 -16.24 54.35
N THR A 78 7.82 -17.50 54.30
CA THR A 78 8.41 -18.17 53.12
C THR A 78 7.32 -18.83 52.30
N ASP A 79 6.27 -18.12 51.83
CA ASP A 79 5.30 -18.74 50.90
C ASP A 79 4.50 -17.67 50.16
N GLN A 80 5.20 -16.91 49.30
CA GLN A 80 4.57 -16.28 48.12
C GLN A 80 5.64 -15.97 47.09
N THR A 81 5.93 -16.94 46.21
CA THR A 81 6.61 -16.65 44.95
C THR A 81 5.66 -15.74 44.12
N PRO A 82 6.10 -14.56 43.69
CA PRO A 82 5.29 -13.71 42.85
C PRO A 82 4.99 -14.43 41.52
N LYS A 83 3.72 -14.60 41.21
CA LYS A 83 3.26 -15.32 40.00
C LYS A 83 3.61 -14.60 38.68
N GLU A 84 3.96 -13.33 38.72
CA GLU A 84 4.36 -12.54 37.57
C GLU A 84 5.50 -11.58 37.96
N ILE A 85 6.65 -11.71 37.28
CA ILE A 85 7.77 -10.76 37.40
C ILE A 85 7.71 -9.82 36.23
N THR A 86 7.75 -8.52 36.51
CA THR A 86 7.79 -7.46 35.51
C THR A 86 9.23 -6.97 35.28
N ILE A 87 9.48 -6.39 34.11
CA ILE A 87 10.76 -5.75 33.83
C ILE A 87 10.74 -4.37 34.51
N SER A 88 11.77 -4.04 35.29
CA SER A 88 11.89 -2.73 35.94
C SER A 88 11.89 -1.59 34.92
N VAL A 89 11.55 -0.38 35.34
CA VAL A 89 11.62 0.83 34.48
C VAL A 89 13.02 1.00 33.89
N GLU A 90 14.05 0.72 34.68
CA GLU A 90 15.45 0.71 34.28
C GLU A 90 15.71 -0.36 33.20
N GLY A 91 15.27 -1.60 33.43
CA GLY A 91 15.40 -2.69 32.48
C GLY A 91 14.70 -2.43 31.15
N GLY A 92 13.52 -1.83 31.20
CA GLY A 92 12.79 -1.41 30.01
C GLY A 92 13.50 -0.30 29.22
N ARG A 93 14.23 0.56 29.90
CA ARG A 93 15.09 1.59 29.26
C ARG A 93 16.31 0.95 28.60
N LEU A 94 16.98 0.02 29.28
CA LEU A 94 18.12 -0.70 28.74
C LEU A 94 17.78 -1.52 27.50
N LEU A 95 16.64 -2.16 27.46
CA LEU A 95 16.16 -2.88 26.26
C LEU A 95 15.93 -1.96 25.06
N ARG A 96 15.41 -0.76 25.30
CA ARG A 96 15.25 0.26 24.23
C ARG A 96 16.60 0.77 23.73
N PHE A 97 17.55 1.00 24.61
CA PHE A 97 18.92 1.37 24.22
C PHE A 97 19.62 0.23 23.47
N ALA A 98 19.41 -1.03 23.85
CA ALA A 98 19.93 -2.17 23.10
C ALA A 98 19.39 -2.23 21.66
N GLN A 99 18.13 -1.85 21.42
CA GLN A 99 17.58 -1.73 20.07
C GLN A 99 18.25 -0.59 19.27
N MET A 100 18.55 0.54 19.94
CA MET A 100 19.27 1.65 19.30
C MET A 100 20.69 1.25 18.96
N GLU A 101 21.39 0.53 19.87
CA GLU A 101 22.74 0.03 19.62
C GLU A 101 22.80 -1.00 18.47
N ALA A 102 21.83 -1.90 18.38
CA ALA A 102 21.74 -2.83 17.25
C ALA A 102 21.60 -2.08 15.92
N ARG A 103 20.72 -1.07 15.86
CA ARG A 103 20.57 -0.21 14.67
C ARG A 103 21.84 0.57 14.36
N ARG A 104 22.54 1.09 15.39
CA ARG A 104 23.81 1.81 15.24
C ARG A 104 24.90 0.92 14.67
N MET A 105 24.89 -0.37 15.02
CA MET A 105 25.84 -1.37 14.55
C MET A 105 25.44 -2.01 13.19
N GLY A 106 24.25 -1.71 12.68
CA GLY A 106 23.76 -2.26 11.41
C GLY A 106 23.25 -3.69 11.51
N ASP A 107 23.05 -4.22 12.71
CA ASP A 107 22.48 -5.55 12.92
C ASP A 107 20.97 -5.56 12.73
N SER A 108 20.46 -6.56 12.01
CA SER A 108 19.01 -6.74 11.80
C SER A 108 18.28 -7.23 13.03
N GLU A 109 18.97 -7.83 13.98
CA GLU A 109 18.45 -8.41 15.22
C GLU A 109 19.18 -7.88 16.43
N VAL A 110 18.45 -7.75 17.54
CA VAL A 110 19.03 -7.35 18.83
C VAL A 110 19.64 -8.58 19.52
N LYS A 111 20.95 -8.57 19.77
CA LYS A 111 21.72 -9.66 20.37
C LYS A 111 22.19 -9.31 21.78
N PRO A 112 22.66 -10.27 22.63
CA PRO A 112 23.16 -10.00 23.97
C PRO A 112 24.29 -8.99 24.06
N GLN A 113 25.16 -8.87 23.05
CA GLN A 113 26.18 -7.83 22.99
C GLN A 113 25.64 -6.42 22.95
N HIS A 114 24.48 -6.20 22.30
CA HIS A 114 23.85 -4.89 22.29
C HIS A 114 23.27 -4.54 23.65
N MET A 115 22.84 -5.54 24.43
CA MET A 115 22.42 -5.36 25.80
C MET A 115 23.61 -4.97 26.71
N LEU A 116 24.77 -5.60 26.51
CA LEU A 116 26.01 -5.24 27.23
C LEU A 116 26.44 -3.81 26.92
N LEU A 117 26.37 -3.37 25.66
CA LEU A 117 26.65 -1.99 25.27
C LEU A 117 25.64 -1.01 25.89
N SER A 118 24.36 -1.38 25.90
CA SER A 118 23.29 -0.60 26.51
C SER A 118 23.53 -0.35 28.03
N ILE A 119 23.96 -1.38 28.74
CA ILE A 119 24.31 -1.28 30.16
C ILE A 119 25.49 -0.30 30.36
N LEU A 120 26.50 -0.35 29.51
CA LEU A 120 27.64 0.53 29.58
C LEU A 120 27.36 1.98 29.15
N HIS A 121 26.38 2.16 28.27
CA HIS A 121 26.01 3.49 27.76
C HIS A 121 25.12 4.25 28.75
N ASP A 122 24.22 3.61 29.45
CA ASP A 122 23.36 4.27 30.44
C ASP A 122 24.14 4.71 31.68
N HIS A 123 24.05 6.02 31.97
CA HIS A 123 24.82 6.62 33.09
C HIS A 123 24.25 6.30 34.48
N ASN A 124 23.03 5.81 34.55
CA ASN A 124 22.28 5.65 35.80
C ASN A 124 21.90 4.20 36.05
N ASN A 125 22.86 3.26 36.04
CA ASN A 125 22.57 1.87 36.41
C ASN A 125 23.69 1.25 37.23
N GLU A 126 23.31 0.36 38.15
CA GLU A 126 24.22 -0.33 39.07
C GLU A 126 25.16 -1.32 38.34
N ALA A 127 24.68 -1.98 37.31
CA ALA A 127 25.47 -2.93 36.51
C ALA A 127 26.66 -2.22 35.82
N LYS A 128 26.50 -0.96 35.36
CA LYS A 128 27.62 -0.17 34.84
C LYS A 128 28.67 0.13 35.90
N THR A 129 28.22 0.56 37.09
CA THR A 129 29.15 0.87 38.19
C THR A 129 29.98 -0.37 38.52
N TYR A 130 29.35 -1.55 38.56
CA TYR A 130 30.01 -2.81 38.78
C TYR A 130 31.04 -3.16 37.69
N LEU A 131 30.63 -3.07 36.39
CA LEU A 131 31.50 -3.32 35.25
C LEU A 131 32.70 -2.36 35.19
N THR A 132 32.49 -1.09 35.56
CA THR A 132 33.57 -0.07 35.61
C THR A 132 34.61 -0.42 36.69
N GLY A 133 34.19 -1.01 37.83
CA GLY A 133 35.09 -1.51 38.88
C GLY A 133 36.04 -2.61 38.37
N TYR A 134 35.63 -3.42 37.38
CA TYR A 134 36.52 -4.38 36.69
C TYR A 134 37.29 -3.77 35.49
N GLY A 135 37.25 -2.46 35.34
CA GLY A 135 37.94 -1.77 34.23
C GLY A 135 37.33 -2.02 32.86
N ILE A 136 36.06 -2.49 32.80
CA ILE A 136 35.30 -2.71 31.57
C ILE A 136 34.61 -1.37 31.19
N THR A 137 35.08 -0.74 30.14
CA THR A 137 34.52 0.53 29.64
C THR A 137 33.83 0.34 28.27
N LEU A 138 32.93 1.25 27.93
CA LEU A 138 32.23 1.23 26.67
C LEU A 138 33.17 1.11 25.48
N GLU A 139 34.23 1.94 25.44
CA GLU A 139 35.20 1.94 24.34
C GLU A 139 35.96 0.61 24.17
N LYS A 140 36.27 -0.05 25.28
CA LYS A 140 36.97 -1.35 25.25
C LYS A 140 36.07 -2.46 24.73
N VAL A 141 34.81 -2.47 25.14
CA VAL A 141 33.79 -3.45 24.67
C VAL A 141 33.45 -3.20 23.20
N GLU A 142 33.28 -1.94 22.80
CA GLU A 142 33.06 -1.62 21.39
C GLU A 142 34.23 -2.04 20.49
N ARG A 143 35.48 -1.81 20.93
CA ARG A 143 36.63 -2.30 20.15
C ARG A 143 36.63 -3.81 20.00
N LYS A 144 36.30 -4.56 21.04
CA LYS A 144 36.22 -6.03 20.96
C LYS A 144 35.09 -6.52 20.06
N ILE A 145 33.91 -5.88 20.12
CA ILE A 145 32.80 -6.22 19.25
C ILE A 145 33.15 -5.92 17.79
N LYS A 146 33.81 -4.81 17.52
CA LYS A 146 34.25 -4.40 16.17
C LYS A 146 35.48 -5.18 15.66
N ALA A 147 36.27 -5.78 16.54
CA ALA A 147 37.48 -6.51 16.19
C ALA A 147 37.21 -7.95 15.74
N ILE A 148 35.97 -8.46 15.83
CA ILE A 148 35.61 -9.79 15.34
C ILE A 148 34.81 -9.63 14.05
N PRO A 149 35.36 -10.03 12.90
CA PRO A 149 34.59 -10.17 11.66
C PRO A 149 33.50 -11.21 11.88
N ASN A 150 32.31 -10.95 11.31
CA ASN A 150 31.27 -12.00 11.16
C ASN A 150 31.94 -13.26 10.61
N ALA A 151 31.71 -14.37 11.28
CA ALA A 151 32.37 -15.64 11.06
C ALA A 151 32.46 -16.03 9.58
N LEU A 152 33.60 -15.77 9.00
CA LEU A 152 34.23 -16.33 7.79
C LEU A 152 35.41 -15.42 7.43
N ASP A 153 36.53 -15.58 8.12
CA ASP A 153 37.87 -15.43 7.56
C ASP A 153 38.93 -15.46 8.66
N VAL A 154 39.63 -16.57 8.73
CA VAL A 154 40.88 -16.75 9.46
C VAL A 154 41.98 -16.13 8.60
N PHE A 155 42.67 -15.09 9.11
CA PHE A 155 44.03 -14.80 8.68
C PHE A 155 44.85 -14.19 9.83
N GLU A 156 46.03 -14.72 10.05
CA GLU A 156 47.02 -14.39 11.08
C GLU A 156 47.60 -12.99 10.91
N PRO A 157 48.02 -12.31 12.00
CA PRO A 157 48.63 -10.99 11.94
C PRO A 157 50.11 -11.06 11.58
N VAL A 158 50.53 -10.25 10.61
CA VAL A 158 51.97 -9.96 10.36
C VAL A 158 52.34 -8.66 11.06
N ASP A 159 53.42 -8.72 11.81
CA ASP A 159 53.98 -7.64 12.58
C ASP A 159 54.38 -6.38 11.82
N GLY A 160 54.18 -5.25 12.50
CA GLY A 160 55.06 -4.10 12.57
C GLY A 160 55.11 -3.14 11.40
N GLU A 161 54.62 -1.96 11.63
CA GLU A 161 55.31 -0.66 11.47
C GLU A 161 54.26 0.46 11.55
N LEU A 162 54.53 1.43 12.39
CA LEU A 162 53.75 2.65 12.57
C LEU A 162 53.81 3.51 11.30
N MET A 163 52.75 3.58 10.52
CA MET A 163 52.61 4.48 9.37
C MET A 163 52.01 5.81 9.79
N SER A 164 52.47 6.88 9.12
CA SER A 164 52.06 8.28 9.34
C SER A 164 50.59 8.56 8.97
N PRO A 165 49.99 9.63 9.53
CA PRO A 165 48.53 9.92 9.33
C PRO A 165 48.05 10.13 7.90
N ASP A 166 48.93 10.36 6.96
CA ASP A 166 48.60 10.64 5.55
C ASP A 166 48.43 9.37 4.68
N GLU A 167 48.89 8.20 5.15
CA GLU A 167 48.76 6.93 4.39
C GLU A 167 47.50 6.12 4.71
N VAL A 168 46.80 6.44 5.80
CA VAL A 168 45.59 5.74 6.24
C VAL A 168 44.37 6.07 5.35
N ASN A 169 44.43 7.16 4.56
CA ASN A 169 43.30 7.65 3.77
C ASN A 169 43.15 7.01 2.38
N ASN A 170 44.05 6.13 1.96
CA ASN A 170 44.10 5.68 0.57
C ASN A 170 43.85 4.17 0.32
N LYS A 171 43.35 3.41 1.31
CA LYS A 171 42.93 2.02 1.05
C LYS A 171 41.43 1.85 1.22
N PRO A 172 40.71 1.28 0.26
CA PRO A 172 39.27 1.03 0.38
C PRO A 172 39.01 -0.07 1.40
N ILE A 173 38.29 0.28 2.49
CA ILE A 173 37.98 -0.59 3.63
C ILE A 173 36.61 -1.28 3.41
N PHE A 174 36.37 -1.90 2.28
CA PHE A 174 35.22 -2.78 2.14
C PHE A 174 35.50 -3.89 1.13
N ASN A 175 35.53 -5.14 1.62
CA ASN A 175 35.53 -6.33 0.77
C ASN A 175 34.07 -6.63 0.37
N LYS A 176 33.75 -6.41 -0.90
CA LYS A 176 32.61 -7.05 -1.59
C LYS A 176 32.97 -8.53 -1.82
N PRO A 177 32.02 -9.49 -1.82
CA PRO A 177 32.34 -10.86 -2.18
C PRO A 177 33.02 -10.89 -3.56
N GLU A 178 34.13 -11.61 -3.65
CA GLU A 178 35.01 -11.65 -4.82
C GLU A 178 34.25 -11.99 -6.10
N LYS A 179 33.87 -10.98 -6.88
CA LYS A 179 33.92 -11.12 -8.33
C LYS A 179 35.38 -11.20 -8.71
N LYS A 180 35.73 -12.25 -9.47
CA LYS A 180 37.07 -12.47 -10.08
C LYS A 180 37.68 -11.09 -10.42
N ARG A 181 38.86 -10.83 -9.87
CA ARG A 181 39.67 -9.66 -10.23
C ARG A 181 39.85 -9.67 -11.75
N SER A 182 39.03 -8.96 -12.47
CA SER A 182 39.37 -8.51 -13.80
C SER A 182 40.52 -7.54 -13.59
N ASN A 183 41.59 -7.65 -14.34
CA ASN A 183 42.63 -6.66 -14.48
C ASN A 183 42.01 -5.44 -15.22
N SER A 184 41.07 -4.78 -14.58
CA SER A 184 40.46 -3.58 -15.16
C SER A 184 41.30 -2.36 -14.81
N ASN A 185 41.50 -1.51 -15.77
CA ASN A 185 42.23 -0.23 -15.60
C ASN A 185 41.40 0.80 -14.79
N THR A 186 40.18 0.45 -14.33
CA THR A 186 39.21 1.35 -13.71
C THR A 186 38.65 0.84 -12.37
N PRO A 187 39.51 0.64 -11.33
CA PRO A 187 39.11 -0.03 -10.09
C PRO A 187 38.08 0.75 -9.25
N VAL A 188 38.09 2.08 -9.27
CA VAL A 188 37.13 2.91 -8.51
C VAL A 188 35.76 2.87 -9.18
N MET A 189 35.71 3.00 -10.49
CA MET A 189 34.46 2.91 -11.26
C MET A 189 33.83 1.54 -11.15
N ASP A 190 34.58 0.46 -11.27
CA ASP A 190 34.08 -0.90 -11.16
C ASP A 190 33.46 -1.22 -9.78
N TYR A 191 33.88 -0.47 -8.75
CA TYR A 191 33.33 -0.60 -7.41
C TYR A 191 31.98 0.11 -7.23
N PHE A 192 31.83 1.33 -7.81
CA PHE A 192 30.66 2.19 -7.63
C PHE A 192 29.71 2.19 -8.84
N SER A 193 29.99 1.40 -9.87
CA SER A 193 29.14 1.34 -11.05
C SER A 193 28.89 -0.08 -11.55
N THR A 194 27.91 -0.21 -12.42
CA THR A 194 27.60 -1.45 -13.13
C THR A 194 27.92 -1.25 -14.61
N ASP A 195 28.75 -2.11 -15.19
CA ASP A 195 29.05 -2.08 -16.62
C ASP A 195 27.88 -2.66 -17.44
N LEU A 196 27.14 -1.77 -18.12
CA LEU A 196 26.00 -2.18 -18.96
C LEU A 196 26.49 -2.84 -20.27
N THR A 197 27.64 -2.42 -20.79
CA THR A 197 28.21 -3.00 -22.01
C THR A 197 28.67 -4.43 -21.78
N ALA A 198 29.35 -4.69 -20.66
CA ALA A 198 29.74 -6.03 -20.27
C ALA A 198 28.53 -6.93 -19.96
N LYS A 199 27.45 -6.37 -19.38
CA LYS A 199 26.19 -7.12 -19.21
C LYS A 199 25.56 -7.46 -20.55
N ALA A 200 25.59 -6.53 -21.53
CA ALA A 200 25.07 -6.77 -22.86
C ALA A 200 25.86 -7.89 -23.60
N GLU A 201 27.19 -7.92 -23.47
CA GLU A 201 28.04 -8.97 -24.03
C GLU A 201 27.70 -10.36 -23.47
N ASN A 202 27.39 -10.42 -22.17
CA ASN A 202 27.01 -11.66 -21.50
C ASN A 202 25.53 -12.05 -21.68
N GLY A 203 24.77 -11.30 -22.51
CA GLY A 203 23.34 -11.53 -22.71
C GLY A 203 22.45 -11.30 -21.47
N GLY A 204 22.93 -10.52 -20.50
CA GLY A 204 22.24 -10.25 -19.24
C GLY A 204 21.34 -9.02 -19.27
N LEU A 205 21.01 -8.47 -20.43
CA LEU A 205 20.09 -7.34 -20.62
C LEU A 205 18.88 -7.77 -21.43
N ASP A 206 17.72 -7.27 -21.06
CA ASP A 206 16.49 -7.49 -21.78
C ASP A 206 16.48 -6.80 -23.15
N PRO A 207 15.83 -7.37 -24.17
CA PRO A 207 15.75 -6.79 -25.49
C PRO A 207 14.88 -5.52 -25.49
N VAL A 208 15.41 -4.43 -26.02
CA VAL A 208 14.71 -3.14 -26.12
C VAL A 208 14.14 -2.97 -27.52
N VAL A 209 12.85 -2.63 -27.62
CA VAL A 209 12.10 -2.52 -28.87
C VAL A 209 11.28 -1.23 -28.87
N GLY A 210 11.15 -0.61 -30.06
CA GLY A 210 10.30 0.56 -30.26
C GLY A 210 10.89 1.86 -29.71
N ARG A 211 12.23 1.92 -29.53
CA ARG A 211 12.99 3.09 -29.05
C ARG A 211 14.20 3.39 -29.95
N GLU A 212 14.16 2.93 -31.20
CA GLU A 212 15.25 3.05 -32.16
C GLU A 212 15.59 4.51 -32.44
N ASP A 213 14.57 5.37 -32.59
CA ASP A 213 14.75 6.80 -32.88
C ASP A 213 15.40 7.53 -31.71
N GLU A 214 14.98 7.23 -30.46
CA GLU A 214 15.56 7.83 -29.28
C GLU A 214 17.01 7.37 -29.07
N MET A 215 17.30 6.06 -29.28
CA MET A 215 18.67 5.53 -29.20
C MET A 215 19.57 6.15 -30.24
N GLN A 216 19.11 6.29 -31.49
CA GLN A 216 19.85 6.99 -32.56
C GLN A 216 20.08 8.47 -32.18
N ARG A 217 19.08 9.12 -31.61
CA ARG A 217 19.19 10.52 -31.16
C ARG A 217 20.24 10.67 -30.06
N ILE A 218 20.28 9.76 -29.09
CA ILE A 218 21.31 9.73 -28.05
C ILE A 218 22.70 9.54 -28.67
N ALA A 219 22.84 8.57 -29.59
CA ALA A 219 24.10 8.33 -30.30
C ALA A 219 24.57 9.57 -31.08
N GLN A 220 23.66 10.28 -31.78
CA GLN A 220 23.96 11.54 -32.47
C GLN A 220 24.44 12.61 -31.49
N ILE A 221 23.83 12.75 -30.34
CA ILE A 221 24.23 13.75 -29.35
C ILE A 221 25.60 13.43 -28.76
N LEU A 222 25.88 12.18 -28.43
CA LEU A 222 27.19 11.73 -27.93
C LEU A 222 28.33 11.99 -28.91
N CYS A 223 28.07 11.95 -30.22
CA CYS A 223 29.04 12.26 -31.27
C CYS A 223 29.28 13.77 -31.51
N ARG A 224 28.58 14.67 -30.81
CA ARG A 224 28.74 16.11 -30.98
C ARG A 224 30.05 16.62 -30.35
N ARG A 225 30.61 17.67 -30.89
CA ARG A 225 31.78 18.34 -30.33
C ARG A 225 31.45 19.16 -29.05
N LYS A 226 30.23 19.70 -28.95
CA LYS A 226 29.73 20.50 -27.82
C LYS A 226 28.31 20.04 -27.53
N LYS A 227 27.88 20.14 -26.28
CA LYS A 227 26.58 19.63 -25.78
C LYS A 227 26.42 18.16 -26.13
N ASN A 228 27.45 17.38 -25.82
CA ASN A 228 27.54 15.95 -26.09
C ASN A 228 27.00 15.05 -24.94
N ASN A 229 26.31 15.65 -23.99
CA ASN A 229 25.69 14.93 -22.89
C ASN A 229 24.15 14.89 -23.08
N PRO A 230 23.55 13.79 -23.46
CA PRO A 230 22.10 13.65 -23.53
C PRO A 230 21.49 13.57 -22.13
N ILE A 231 20.31 14.14 -21.96
CA ILE A 231 19.47 13.94 -20.79
C ILE A 231 18.10 13.44 -21.23
N LEU A 232 17.74 12.25 -20.70
CA LEU A 232 16.48 11.59 -20.93
C LEU A 232 15.43 12.14 -19.96
N ILE A 233 14.37 12.74 -20.49
CA ILE A 233 13.31 13.34 -19.71
C ILE A 233 12.02 12.64 -20.09
N GLY A 234 11.34 12.08 -19.09
CA GLY A 234 10.07 11.39 -19.31
C GLY A 234 9.41 11.02 -17.98
N LEU A 235 8.14 10.64 -18.06
CA LEU A 235 7.37 10.19 -16.92
C LEU A 235 8.00 8.95 -16.26
N PRO A 236 7.68 8.64 -14.99
CA PRO A 236 8.12 7.39 -14.37
C PRO A 236 7.61 6.17 -15.17
N GLY A 237 8.42 5.12 -15.28
CA GLY A 237 8.02 3.88 -15.95
C GLY A 237 7.96 3.90 -17.48
N VAL A 238 8.43 4.98 -18.17
CA VAL A 238 8.45 5.02 -19.65
C VAL A 238 9.65 4.29 -20.28
N GLY A 239 10.54 3.71 -19.47
CA GLY A 239 11.68 2.92 -19.95
C GLY A 239 12.94 3.76 -20.19
N LYS A 240 13.22 4.83 -19.42
CA LYS A 240 14.43 5.67 -19.55
C LYS A 240 15.72 4.86 -19.44
N SER A 241 15.84 4.02 -18.45
CA SER A 241 17.01 3.16 -18.22
C SER A 241 17.13 2.09 -19.30
N ALA A 242 16.01 1.51 -19.75
CA ALA A 242 15.96 0.53 -20.84
C ALA A 242 16.54 1.10 -22.16
N VAL A 243 16.29 2.36 -22.50
CA VAL A 243 16.86 3.01 -23.69
C VAL A 243 18.40 3.05 -23.64
N VAL A 244 18.99 3.26 -22.45
CA VAL A 244 20.45 3.24 -22.27
C VAL A 244 21.00 1.82 -22.34
N GLU A 245 20.28 0.85 -21.81
CA GLU A 245 20.60 -0.58 -21.94
C GLU A 245 20.54 -1.03 -23.41
N GLY A 246 19.52 -0.57 -24.16
CA GLY A 246 19.43 -0.80 -25.60
C GLY A 246 20.60 -0.17 -26.37
N LEU A 247 21.04 1.04 -25.99
CA LEU A 247 22.24 1.65 -26.57
C LEU A 247 23.49 0.81 -26.28
N ALA A 248 23.65 0.25 -25.08
CA ALA A 248 24.75 -0.66 -24.76
C ALA A 248 24.72 -1.92 -25.63
N GLN A 249 23.53 -2.50 -25.87
CA GLN A 249 23.37 -3.61 -26.82
C GLN A 249 23.73 -3.23 -28.27
N MET A 250 23.38 -2.01 -28.71
CA MET A 250 23.74 -1.52 -30.03
C MET A 250 25.26 -1.35 -30.16
N ILE A 251 25.96 -0.89 -29.11
CA ILE A 251 27.42 -0.78 -29.09
C ILE A 251 28.05 -2.16 -29.28
N VAL A 252 27.63 -3.16 -28.50
CA VAL A 252 28.13 -4.54 -28.59
C VAL A 252 27.87 -5.16 -29.96
N LYS A 253 26.71 -4.88 -30.57
CA LYS A 253 26.35 -5.37 -31.91
C LYS A 253 26.98 -4.55 -33.03
N HIS A 254 27.84 -3.53 -32.74
CA HIS A 254 28.43 -2.61 -33.68
C HIS A 254 27.43 -1.86 -34.58
N GLN A 255 26.20 -1.63 -34.04
CA GLN A 255 25.13 -0.91 -34.76
C GLN A 255 25.13 0.61 -34.45
N VAL A 256 26.26 1.14 -34.01
CA VAL A 256 26.46 2.55 -33.67
C VAL A 256 27.54 3.17 -34.58
N PRO A 257 27.61 4.51 -34.69
CA PRO A 257 28.71 5.17 -35.42
C PRO A 257 30.08 4.74 -34.88
N TYR A 258 31.07 4.71 -35.77
CA TYR A 258 32.44 4.25 -35.47
C TYR A 258 33.05 4.87 -34.20
N THR A 259 32.73 6.15 -33.94
CA THR A 259 33.20 6.87 -32.73
C THR A 259 32.65 6.34 -31.40
N LEU A 260 31.63 5.48 -31.44
CA LEU A 260 31.00 4.92 -30.27
C LEU A 260 31.22 3.40 -30.13
N GLN A 261 31.85 2.73 -31.11
CA GLN A 261 32.00 1.28 -31.14
C GLN A 261 32.88 0.74 -30.00
N ASP A 262 33.88 1.51 -29.56
CA ASP A 262 34.80 1.12 -28.48
C ASP A 262 34.41 1.77 -27.13
N LYS A 263 33.22 2.34 -27.01
CA LYS A 263 32.75 2.95 -25.77
C LYS A 263 32.16 1.94 -24.81
N ARG A 264 32.36 2.19 -23.52
CA ARG A 264 31.74 1.44 -22.41
C ARG A 264 30.74 2.32 -21.67
N ILE A 265 29.55 1.82 -21.41
CA ILE A 265 28.53 2.52 -20.61
C ILE A 265 28.55 1.97 -19.19
N LEU A 266 28.90 2.83 -18.23
CA LEU A 266 28.92 2.50 -16.80
C LEU A 266 27.76 3.22 -16.08
N SER A 267 26.86 2.45 -15.50
CA SER A 267 25.74 2.96 -14.69
C SER A 267 26.18 3.22 -13.27
N LEU A 268 26.18 4.48 -12.84
CA LEU A 268 26.62 4.91 -11.52
C LEU A 268 25.59 4.57 -10.44
N ASP A 269 26.02 3.92 -9.36
CA ASP A 269 25.20 3.66 -8.18
C ASP A 269 25.41 4.73 -7.11
N MET A 270 24.51 5.71 -7.07
CA MET A 270 24.58 6.80 -6.11
C MET A 270 24.43 6.34 -4.66
N ALA A 271 23.63 5.31 -4.43
CA ALA A 271 23.44 4.78 -3.08
C ALA A 271 24.74 4.19 -2.52
N SER A 272 25.50 3.46 -3.33
CA SER A 272 26.82 2.92 -2.96
C SER A 272 27.87 3.99 -2.70
N ILE A 273 27.81 5.14 -3.38
CA ILE A 273 28.74 6.25 -3.17
C ILE A 273 28.49 6.93 -1.81
N VAL A 274 27.23 7.08 -1.43
CA VAL A 274 26.82 7.70 -0.16
C VAL A 274 26.98 6.72 1.02
N ALA A 275 26.78 5.43 0.78
CA ALA A 275 26.83 4.42 1.84
C ALA A 275 28.19 4.41 2.56
N GLY A 276 28.16 4.42 3.90
CA GLY A 276 29.35 4.37 4.73
C GLY A 276 30.18 5.66 4.78
N THR A 277 29.72 6.77 4.22
CA THR A 277 30.36 8.09 4.39
C THR A 277 29.84 8.73 5.69
N GLN A 278 30.70 8.82 6.72
CA GLN A 278 30.37 9.50 7.97
C GLN A 278 30.72 11.00 7.95
N PHE A 279 31.62 11.39 7.04
CA PHE A 279 32.09 12.77 6.92
C PHE A 279 31.97 13.25 5.46
N ARG A 280 31.60 14.50 5.28
CA ARG A 280 31.47 15.20 4.00
C ARG A 280 32.71 15.01 3.10
N GLY A 281 33.91 15.10 3.65
CA GLY A 281 35.14 14.95 2.89
C GLY A 281 35.38 13.57 2.30
N GLN A 282 34.81 12.50 2.86
CA GLN A 282 34.92 11.15 2.31
C GLN A 282 34.10 11.00 1.02
N PHE A 283 32.91 11.56 0.99
CA PHE A 283 32.06 11.57 -0.21
C PHE A 283 32.71 12.43 -1.32
N GLU A 284 33.18 13.64 -0.96
CA GLU A 284 33.87 14.52 -1.91
C GLU A 284 35.10 13.82 -2.53
N ASN A 285 35.90 13.12 -1.73
CA ASN A 285 37.05 12.36 -2.22
C ASN A 285 36.64 11.21 -3.16
N ARG A 286 35.55 10.48 -2.85
CA ARG A 286 35.04 9.43 -3.74
C ARG A 286 34.62 9.99 -5.09
N ILE A 287 33.83 11.07 -5.12
CA ILE A 287 33.43 11.75 -6.35
C ILE A 287 34.63 12.28 -7.13
N LYS A 288 35.63 12.84 -6.43
CA LYS A 288 36.86 13.34 -7.05
C LYS A 288 37.62 12.20 -7.73
N ASN A 289 37.82 11.09 -7.08
CA ASN A 289 38.50 9.91 -7.64
C ASN A 289 37.73 9.35 -8.85
N ILE A 290 36.40 9.29 -8.80
CA ILE A 290 35.57 8.91 -9.95
C ILE A 290 35.77 9.86 -11.12
N ILE A 291 35.79 11.17 -10.89
CA ILE A 291 36.03 12.18 -11.96
C ILE A 291 37.44 12.04 -12.53
N GLU A 292 38.45 11.81 -11.73
CA GLU A 292 39.83 11.63 -12.18
C GLU A 292 39.98 10.36 -13.03
N GLU A 293 39.34 9.26 -12.64
CA GLU A 293 39.35 8.02 -13.42
C GLU A 293 38.60 8.18 -14.74
N LEU A 294 37.42 8.84 -14.76
CA LEU A 294 36.68 9.15 -15.97
C LEU A 294 37.44 10.03 -16.96
N LYS A 295 38.27 10.97 -16.46
CA LYS A 295 39.13 11.78 -17.30
C LYS A 295 40.28 11.00 -17.91
N ALA A 296 40.82 10.03 -17.19
CA ALA A 296 41.88 9.15 -17.66
C ALA A 296 41.38 8.17 -18.76
N HIS A 297 40.07 7.83 -18.72
CA HIS A 297 39.43 6.85 -19.57
C HIS A 297 38.31 7.46 -20.43
N PRO A 298 38.61 8.16 -21.51
CA PRO A 298 37.65 8.81 -22.37
C PRO A 298 36.72 7.83 -23.15
N GLU A 299 37.03 6.52 -23.13
CA GLU A 299 36.16 5.47 -23.65
C GLU A 299 34.90 5.22 -22.79
N ILE A 300 34.87 5.72 -21.57
CA ILE A 300 33.74 5.53 -20.65
C ILE A 300 32.69 6.60 -20.85
N ILE A 301 31.43 6.17 -20.98
CA ILE A 301 30.24 7.01 -20.92
C ILE A 301 29.56 6.72 -19.59
N LEU A 302 29.43 7.75 -18.73
CA LEU A 302 28.77 7.62 -17.44
C LEU A 302 27.26 7.71 -17.62
N PHE A 303 26.52 6.71 -17.18
CA PHE A 303 25.07 6.78 -17.05
C PHE A 303 24.69 7.08 -15.61
N VAL A 304 23.85 8.08 -15.41
CA VAL A 304 23.33 8.48 -14.11
C VAL A 304 21.82 8.47 -14.17
N ASP A 305 21.25 7.46 -13.56
CA ASP A 305 19.80 7.44 -13.36
C ASP A 305 19.44 8.39 -12.22
N GLU A 306 18.25 9.01 -12.32
CA GLU A 306 17.80 10.03 -11.37
C GLU A 306 18.86 11.13 -11.12
N ILE A 307 19.43 11.70 -12.20
CA ILE A 307 20.52 12.69 -12.11
C ILE A 307 20.18 13.90 -11.22
N HIS A 308 18.90 14.18 -10.97
CA HIS A 308 18.44 15.20 -10.04
C HIS A 308 18.88 14.95 -8.60
N THR A 309 19.11 13.69 -8.21
CA THR A 309 19.60 13.32 -6.86
C THR A 309 21.01 13.86 -6.61
N ILE A 310 21.84 13.92 -7.64
CA ILE A 310 23.18 14.52 -7.56
C ILE A 310 23.10 16.04 -7.42
N ILE A 311 22.11 16.67 -8.08
CA ILE A 311 22.01 18.12 -8.27
C ILE A 311 21.13 18.75 -7.17
N GLY A 312 20.12 18.03 -6.68
CA GLY A 312 19.15 18.51 -5.69
C GLY A 312 19.55 18.36 -4.24
N ALA A 313 20.65 17.69 -3.95
CA ALA A 313 21.12 17.42 -2.59
C ALA A 313 21.63 18.67 -1.83
N GLY A 314 21.27 19.91 -2.23
CA GLY A 314 21.83 21.16 -1.74
C GLY A 314 20.91 22.13 -0.98
N SER A 315 19.65 21.80 -0.71
CA SER A 315 18.69 22.75 -0.11
C SER A 315 18.55 22.69 1.42
N ALA A 316 19.07 21.66 2.08
CA ALA A 316 19.13 21.61 3.54
C ALA A 316 20.56 21.96 4.01
N THR A 317 20.68 22.78 5.02
CA THR A 317 21.95 23.19 5.65
C THR A 317 22.85 21.99 5.95
N GLY A 318 23.82 21.68 5.06
CA GLY A 318 24.77 20.56 5.22
C GLY A 318 24.76 19.50 4.13
N SER A 319 23.99 19.65 3.03
CA SER A 319 23.90 18.64 1.99
C SER A 319 25.08 18.65 1.02
N LEU A 320 25.39 17.45 0.57
CA LEU A 320 26.51 17.05 -0.28
C LEU A 320 26.32 17.59 -1.70
N ASP A 321 27.13 18.55 -2.12
CA ASP A 321 27.02 19.23 -3.41
C ASP A 321 27.88 18.53 -4.48
N ALA A 322 27.56 17.28 -4.82
CA ALA A 322 28.24 16.52 -5.86
C ALA A 322 28.14 17.19 -7.24
N ALA A 323 27.07 17.94 -7.47
CA ALA A 323 26.88 18.67 -8.71
C ALA A 323 27.98 19.70 -8.96
N ASN A 324 28.39 20.44 -7.95
CA ASN A 324 29.45 21.43 -8.09
C ASN A 324 30.81 20.82 -8.46
N MET A 325 31.05 19.57 -8.09
CA MET A 325 32.28 18.86 -8.49
C MET A 325 32.24 18.33 -9.92
N LEU A 326 31.07 17.87 -10.40
CA LEU A 326 30.88 17.38 -11.77
C LEU A 326 30.78 18.51 -12.79
N LYS A 327 30.20 19.66 -12.43
CA LYS A 327 30.00 20.82 -13.31
C LYS A 327 31.24 21.24 -14.10
N PRO A 328 32.44 21.38 -13.50
CA PRO A 328 33.63 21.79 -14.23
C PRO A 328 34.06 20.77 -15.28
N ALA A 329 33.98 19.47 -14.98
CA ALA A 329 34.39 18.41 -15.88
C ALA A 329 33.41 18.27 -17.07
N LEU A 330 32.09 18.33 -16.81
CA LEU A 330 31.06 18.40 -17.84
C LEU A 330 31.17 19.69 -18.67
N ALA A 331 31.50 20.81 -18.02
CA ALA A 331 31.63 22.08 -18.70
C ALA A 331 32.77 22.10 -19.72
N ARG A 332 33.89 21.45 -19.41
CA ARG A 332 35.08 21.36 -20.28
C ARG A 332 34.97 20.24 -21.29
N GLY A 333 33.95 19.36 -21.19
CA GLY A 333 33.80 18.18 -22.06
C GLY A 333 34.84 17.09 -21.77
N GLU A 334 35.39 17.07 -20.56
CA GLU A 334 36.38 16.09 -20.12
C GLU A 334 35.76 14.72 -19.82
N ILE A 335 34.45 14.71 -19.56
CA ILE A 335 33.65 13.50 -19.33
C ILE A 335 32.39 13.53 -20.20
N GLN A 336 31.94 12.34 -20.63
CA GLN A 336 30.65 12.14 -21.30
C GLN A 336 29.66 11.51 -20.32
N CYS A 337 28.46 12.08 -20.25
CA CYS A 337 27.41 11.63 -19.32
C CYS A 337 26.05 11.54 -20.01
N ILE A 338 25.32 10.45 -19.74
CA ILE A 338 23.89 10.30 -20.05
C ILE A 338 23.15 10.45 -18.72
N GLY A 339 22.26 11.42 -18.62
CA GLY A 339 21.40 11.60 -17.46
C GLY A 339 19.98 11.10 -17.74
N ALA A 340 19.28 10.57 -16.73
CA ALA A 340 17.85 10.30 -16.79
C ALA A 340 17.14 11.01 -15.63
N THR A 341 15.95 11.57 -15.87
CA THR A 341 15.15 12.27 -14.85
C THR A 341 13.69 12.38 -15.27
N THR A 342 12.82 12.78 -14.34
CA THR A 342 11.43 13.11 -14.64
C THR A 342 11.28 14.55 -15.13
N VAL A 343 10.12 14.88 -15.73
CA VAL A 343 9.83 16.24 -16.22
C VAL A 343 9.82 17.25 -15.06
N ASP A 344 9.23 16.89 -13.96
CA ASP A 344 9.08 17.77 -12.80
C ASP A 344 10.41 18.01 -12.09
N GLU A 345 11.21 16.96 -11.92
CA GLU A 345 12.54 17.06 -11.33
C GLU A 345 13.51 17.82 -12.24
N TYR A 346 13.39 17.66 -13.56
CA TYR A 346 14.15 18.45 -14.51
C TYR A 346 13.90 19.96 -14.32
N ARG A 347 12.62 20.36 -14.24
CA ARG A 347 12.22 21.78 -14.05
C ARG A 347 12.67 22.34 -12.69
N LYS A 348 12.59 21.52 -11.63
CA LYS A 348 12.96 21.95 -10.27
C LYS A 348 14.46 22.12 -10.08
N THR A 349 15.28 21.29 -10.75
CA THR A 349 16.71 21.18 -10.49
C THR A 349 17.58 21.67 -11.65
N ILE A 350 17.53 21.01 -12.82
CA ILE A 350 18.47 21.24 -13.92
C ILE A 350 18.16 22.53 -14.70
N GLU A 351 16.90 22.79 -14.96
CA GLU A 351 16.45 23.98 -15.72
C GLU A 351 16.76 25.28 -14.97
N LYS A 352 16.74 25.25 -13.64
CA LYS A 352 17.14 26.41 -12.80
C LYS A 352 18.63 26.66 -12.80
N ASP A 353 19.45 25.65 -13.11
CA ASP A 353 20.89 25.75 -13.17
C ASP A 353 21.35 25.98 -14.61
N GLY A 354 21.45 27.23 -15.01
CA GLY A 354 21.84 27.60 -16.38
C GLY A 354 23.24 27.11 -16.83
N ALA A 355 24.10 26.67 -15.91
CA ALA A 355 25.39 26.07 -16.23
C ALA A 355 25.23 24.62 -16.72
N LEU A 356 24.35 23.85 -16.09
CA LEU A 356 24.02 22.47 -16.46
C LEU A 356 23.11 22.42 -17.68
N GLU A 357 22.08 23.25 -17.76
CA GLU A 357 21.16 23.29 -18.90
C GLU A 357 21.89 23.48 -20.22
N ARG A 358 22.94 24.34 -20.25
CA ARG A 358 23.73 24.57 -21.45
C ARG A 358 24.63 23.39 -21.84
N ARG A 359 24.81 22.39 -20.98
CA ARG A 359 25.68 21.23 -21.23
C ARG A 359 24.93 19.97 -21.62
N PHE A 360 23.69 19.84 -21.13
CA PHE A 360 22.82 18.73 -21.50
C PHE A 360 21.94 19.06 -22.71
N GLN A 361 21.73 18.05 -23.55
CA GLN A 361 20.76 18.09 -24.65
C GLN A 361 19.54 17.24 -24.27
N LYS A 362 18.37 17.87 -24.27
CA LYS A 362 17.10 17.23 -23.93
C LYS A 362 16.72 16.16 -24.97
N VAL A 363 16.32 14.98 -24.50
CA VAL A 363 15.69 13.91 -25.28
C VAL A 363 14.41 13.55 -24.50
N MET A 364 13.27 13.86 -25.08
CA MET A 364 11.97 13.57 -24.48
C MET A 364 11.59 12.12 -24.77
N LEU A 365 11.17 11.39 -23.74
CA LEU A 365 10.61 10.06 -23.87
C LEU A 365 9.12 10.11 -23.55
N GLU A 366 8.33 9.76 -24.55
CA GLU A 366 6.89 9.63 -24.39
C GLU A 366 6.51 8.20 -23.96
N PRO A 367 5.36 8.00 -23.26
CA PRO A 367 4.84 6.67 -23.00
C PRO A 367 4.66 5.87 -24.29
N SER A 368 4.92 4.57 -24.25
CA SER A 368 4.73 3.69 -25.41
C SER A 368 3.24 3.57 -25.76
N THR A 369 2.95 3.40 -27.04
CA THR A 369 1.57 3.09 -27.49
C THR A 369 1.19 1.66 -27.11
N LYS A 370 -0.11 1.32 -27.18
CA LYS A 370 -0.60 -0.05 -26.97
C LYS A 370 0.12 -1.08 -27.83
N GLU A 371 0.23 -0.77 -29.11
CA GLU A 371 0.85 -1.66 -30.12
C GLU A 371 2.32 -1.89 -29.82
N GLN A 372 3.07 -0.82 -29.51
CA GLN A 372 4.45 -0.90 -29.07
C GLN A 372 4.60 -1.69 -27.77
N THR A 373 3.72 -1.46 -26.79
CA THR A 373 3.73 -2.18 -25.52
C THR A 373 3.49 -3.67 -25.72
N LEU A 374 2.50 -4.06 -26.54
CA LEU A 374 2.26 -5.47 -26.86
C LEU A 374 3.47 -6.12 -27.51
N GLN A 375 4.18 -5.40 -28.40
CA GLN A 375 5.39 -5.90 -29.03
C GLN A 375 6.54 -6.06 -28.02
N ILE A 376 6.67 -5.13 -27.07
CA ILE A 376 7.63 -5.24 -25.96
C ILE A 376 7.33 -6.48 -25.13
N LEU A 377 6.07 -6.70 -24.72
CA LEU A 377 5.68 -7.90 -23.95
C LEU A 377 5.98 -9.20 -24.69
N LYS A 378 5.69 -9.26 -26.02
CA LYS A 378 6.00 -10.42 -26.84
C LYS A 378 7.50 -10.75 -26.87
N ASN A 379 8.36 -9.74 -26.88
CA ASN A 379 9.80 -9.92 -26.88
C ASN A 379 10.35 -10.30 -25.50
N LEU A 380 9.75 -9.81 -24.43
CA LEU A 380 10.11 -10.15 -23.06
C LEU A 380 9.55 -11.51 -22.62
N ARG A 381 8.55 -12.03 -23.32
CA ARG A 381 7.83 -13.26 -22.99
C ARG A 381 8.77 -14.41 -22.62
N ALA A 382 9.77 -14.70 -23.44
CA ALA A 382 10.69 -15.83 -23.24
C ALA A 382 11.49 -15.69 -21.93
N CYS A 383 11.90 -14.47 -21.56
CA CYS A 383 12.63 -14.21 -20.32
C CYS A 383 11.77 -14.45 -19.08
N TYR A 384 10.52 -13.95 -19.11
CA TYR A 384 9.58 -14.13 -18.00
C TYR A 384 9.04 -15.56 -17.91
N GLU A 385 8.81 -16.23 -19.04
CA GLU A 385 8.46 -17.67 -19.08
C GLU A 385 9.55 -18.53 -18.43
N ALA A 386 10.82 -18.26 -18.76
CA ALA A 386 11.96 -18.96 -18.15
C ALA A 386 12.10 -18.66 -16.65
N HIS A 387 11.83 -17.40 -16.23
CA HIS A 387 11.96 -17.01 -14.82
C HIS A 387 10.87 -17.64 -13.93
N HIS A 388 9.61 -17.60 -14.38
CA HIS A 388 8.48 -18.11 -13.61
C HIS A 388 8.17 -19.59 -13.85
N GLY A 389 8.70 -20.19 -14.90
CA GLY A 389 8.36 -21.57 -15.30
C GLY A 389 6.92 -21.71 -15.79
N VAL A 390 6.40 -20.68 -16.45
CA VAL A 390 5.03 -20.61 -16.98
C VAL A 390 5.07 -20.34 -18.49
N SER A 391 3.94 -20.51 -19.18
CA SER A 391 3.79 -20.14 -20.59
C SER A 391 2.62 -19.15 -20.75
N TYR A 392 2.89 -17.99 -21.35
CA TYR A 392 1.86 -16.97 -21.59
C TYR A 392 1.18 -17.17 -22.93
N THR A 393 -0.17 -17.13 -22.94
CA THR A 393 -0.92 -17.08 -24.20
C THR A 393 -0.86 -15.68 -24.81
N ASP A 394 -1.01 -15.58 -26.14
CA ASP A 394 -1.06 -14.25 -26.79
C ASP A 394 -2.23 -13.40 -26.26
N LYS A 395 -3.36 -14.03 -25.94
CA LYS A 395 -4.50 -13.36 -25.29
C LYS A 395 -4.18 -12.81 -23.91
N ALA A 396 -3.35 -13.52 -23.13
CA ALA A 396 -2.91 -13.03 -21.83
C ALA A 396 -2.06 -11.75 -21.97
N LEU A 397 -1.17 -11.70 -22.98
CA LEU A 397 -0.35 -10.50 -23.24
C LEU A 397 -1.22 -9.32 -23.71
N GLU A 398 -2.18 -9.56 -24.58
CA GLU A 398 -3.16 -8.56 -25.00
C GLU A 398 -4.00 -8.07 -23.80
N ALA A 399 -4.44 -8.99 -22.93
CA ALA A 399 -5.13 -8.63 -21.71
C ALA A 399 -4.28 -7.81 -20.74
N CYS A 400 -2.97 -8.09 -20.61
CA CYS A 400 -2.05 -7.26 -19.81
C CYS A 400 -2.05 -5.80 -20.29
N VAL A 401 -2.06 -5.57 -21.60
CA VAL A 401 -2.08 -4.22 -22.16
C VAL A 401 -3.45 -3.57 -22.01
N ASP A 402 -4.52 -4.23 -22.44
CA ASP A 402 -5.87 -3.65 -22.47
C ASP A 402 -6.44 -3.39 -21.08
N LEU A 403 -6.25 -4.34 -20.16
CA LEU A 403 -6.75 -4.19 -18.81
C LEU A 403 -5.95 -3.15 -18.01
N THR A 404 -4.62 -3.11 -18.17
CA THR A 404 -3.82 -2.07 -17.48
C THR A 404 -4.06 -0.68 -18.05
N GLU A 405 -4.33 -0.53 -19.36
CA GLU A 405 -4.72 0.76 -19.90
C GLU A 405 -6.02 1.26 -19.26
N ARG A 406 -6.99 0.37 -19.16
CA ARG A 406 -8.34 0.71 -18.71
C ARG A 406 -8.42 0.91 -17.19
N TYR A 407 -7.67 0.10 -16.40
CA TYR A 407 -7.87 0.01 -14.95
C TYR A 407 -6.70 0.58 -14.13
N VAL A 408 -5.49 0.67 -14.68
CA VAL A 408 -4.31 1.22 -14.00
C VAL A 408 -4.00 2.59 -14.59
N THR A 409 -4.45 3.66 -13.92
CA THR A 409 -4.37 5.04 -14.41
C THR A 409 -3.21 5.84 -13.80
N ASP A 410 -2.63 5.35 -12.72
CA ASP A 410 -1.55 6.00 -11.96
C ASP A 410 -0.15 5.73 -12.52
N ARG A 411 -0.02 4.80 -13.47
CA ARG A 411 1.24 4.39 -14.11
C ARG A 411 1.16 4.48 -15.64
N PHE A 412 2.32 4.49 -16.27
CA PHE A 412 2.44 4.64 -17.72
C PHE A 412 2.95 3.38 -18.40
N PHE A 413 2.68 3.25 -19.69
CA PHE A 413 3.26 2.20 -20.51
C PHE A 413 4.75 2.45 -20.79
N PRO A 414 5.57 1.38 -20.87
CA PRO A 414 5.22 -0.05 -20.84
C PRO A 414 5.17 -0.67 -19.44
N ASP A 415 5.67 0.03 -18.41
CA ASP A 415 5.93 -0.45 -17.05
C ASP A 415 4.73 -1.18 -16.45
N LYS A 416 3.56 -0.55 -16.44
CA LYS A 416 2.33 -1.13 -15.88
C LYS A 416 1.90 -2.45 -16.52
N ALA A 417 2.20 -2.65 -17.81
CA ALA A 417 1.85 -3.89 -18.50
C ALA A 417 2.90 -4.99 -18.25
N ILE A 418 4.16 -4.60 -18.09
CA ILE A 418 5.25 -5.50 -17.68
C ILE A 418 5.01 -6.00 -16.26
N ASP A 419 4.69 -5.09 -15.33
CA ASP A 419 4.35 -5.44 -13.94
C ASP A 419 3.18 -6.42 -13.88
N ALA A 420 2.12 -6.19 -14.66
CA ALA A 420 0.97 -7.08 -14.72
C ALA A 420 1.36 -8.48 -15.24
N MET A 421 2.22 -8.57 -16.25
CA MET A 421 2.73 -9.84 -16.77
C MET A 421 3.57 -10.56 -15.71
N ASP A 422 4.49 -9.87 -15.05
CA ASP A 422 5.37 -10.41 -14.01
C ASP A 422 4.58 -10.93 -12.81
N GLU A 423 3.66 -10.12 -12.28
CA GLU A 423 2.83 -10.50 -11.14
C GLU A 423 1.88 -11.67 -11.48
N THR A 424 1.34 -11.72 -12.71
CA THR A 424 0.49 -12.83 -13.14
C THR A 424 1.28 -14.13 -13.23
N GLY A 425 2.50 -14.10 -13.75
CA GLY A 425 3.40 -15.27 -13.79
C GLY A 425 3.74 -15.78 -12.40
N SER A 426 4.10 -14.88 -11.50
CA SER A 426 4.37 -15.20 -10.10
C SER A 426 3.16 -15.81 -9.41
N TYR A 427 1.97 -15.22 -9.60
CA TYR A 427 0.72 -15.72 -9.03
C TYR A 427 0.36 -17.11 -9.55
N ALA A 428 0.46 -17.35 -10.86
CA ALA A 428 0.17 -18.63 -11.47
C ALA A 428 1.10 -19.72 -10.92
N ARG A 429 2.39 -19.41 -10.76
CA ARG A 429 3.37 -20.30 -10.14
C ARG A 429 3.00 -20.62 -8.68
N LEU A 430 2.67 -19.61 -7.86
CA LEU A 430 2.34 -19.82 -6.44
C LEU A 430 1.04 -20.59 -6.24
N THR A 431 0.01 -20.28 -7.05
CA THR A 431 -1.33 -20.85 -6.86
C THR A 431 -1.41 -22.29 -7.34
N ARG A 432 -0.78 -22.58 -8.48
CA ARG A 432 -0.79 -23.94 -9.05
C ARG A 432 0.31 -24.83 -8.48
N ASN A 433 1.35 -24.24 -7.87
CA ASN A 433 2.40 -24.94 -7.13
C ASN A 433 2.06 -25.13 -5.64
N SER A 434 0.80 -25.05 -5.25
CA SER A 434 0.43 -25.38 -3.87
C SER A 434 0.84 -26.83 -3.60
N VAL A 435 1.66 -27.03 -2.57
CA VAL A 435 2.08 -28.34 -2.08
C VAL A 435 0.87 -29.25 -1.94
N SER A 436 0.91 -30.46 -2.48
CA SER A 436 -0.23 -31.36 -2.43
C SER A 436 -0.66 -31.59 -0.99
N LYS A 437 -1.96 -31.74 -0.78
CA LYS A 437 -2.52 -31.95 0.55
C LYS A 437 -1.86 -33.16 1.24
N GLU A 438 -1.51 -34.17 0.46
CA GLU A 438 -0.83 -35.40 0.94
C GLU A 438 0.57 -35.14 1.51
N ILE A 439 1.34 -34.21 0.91
CA ILE A 439 2.67 -33.84 1.44
C ILE A 439 2.52 -33.08 2.76
N LYS A 440 1.54 -32.14 2.87
CA LYS A 440 1.26 -31.42 4.12
C LYS A 440 0.78 -32.35 5.23
N ASP A 441 -0.09 -33.30 4.89
CA ASP A 441 -0.59 -34.30 5.84
C ASP A 441 0.56 -35.17 6.38
N LYS A 442 1.51 -35.53 5.51
CA LYS A 442 2.73 -36.28 5.93
C LYS A 442 3.69 -35.43 6.76
N GLU A 443 3.85 -34.12 6.46
CA GLU A 443 4.64 -33.22 7.31
C GLU A 443 4.03 -33.14 8.73
N THR A 444 2.72 -33.00 8.85
CA THR A 444 2.04 -32.98 10.14
C THR A 444 2.12 -34.33 10.87
N GLU A 445 2.09 -35.45 10.15
CA GLU A 445 2.30 -36.79 10.73
C GLU A 445 3.70 -36.93 11.33
N ILE A 446 4.73 -36.46 10.61
CA ILE A 446 6.12 -36.46 11.09
C ILE A 446 6.29 -35.57 12.31
N GLU A 447 5.62 -34.43 12.37
CA GLU A 447 5.67 -33.50 13.51
C GLU A 447 5.04 -34.15 14.76
N ASN A 448 3.88 -34.78 14.60
CA ASN A 448 3.20 -35.53 15.67
C ASN A 448 4.06 -36.72 16.18
N LEU A 449 4.69 -37.49 15.27
CA LEU A 449 5.59 -38.60 15.65
C LEU A 449 6.82 -38.09 16.38
N LYS A 450 7.37 -36.93 16.02
CA LYS A 450 8.49 -36.29 16.73
C LYS A 450 8.10 -35.86 18.15
N GLU A 451 6.91 -35.31 18.33
CA GLU A 451 6.38 -34.96 19.65
C GLU A 451 6.21 -36.21 20.51
N GLN A 452 5.57 -37.25 20.00
CA GLN A 452 5.40 -38.53 20.72
C GLN A 452 6.74 -39.18 21.10
N LYS A 453 7.73 -39.11 20.19
CA LYS A 453 9.09 -39.60 20.47
C LYS A 453 9.74 -38.83 21.63
N ASN A 454 9.57 -37.51 21.67
CA ASN A 454 10.10 -36.66 22.75
C ASN A 454 9.39 -36.91 24.06
N GLU A 455 8.08 -37.15 24.07
CA GLU A 455 7.32 -37.54 25.25
C GLU A 455 7.74 -38.91 25.79
N ALA A 456 7.91 -39.91 24.88
CA ALA A 456 8.40 -41.25 25.29
C ALA A 456 9.81 -41.18 25.87
N ALA A 457 10.71 -40.34 25.29
CA ALA A 457 12.04 -40.13 25.84
C ALA A 457 12.02 -39.47 27.23
N ASN A 458 11.16 -38.51 27.45
CA ASN A 458 10.98 -37.83 28.75
C ASN A 458 10.42 -38.77 29.81
N ASN A 459 9.56 -39.72 29.40
CA ASN A 459 8.99 -40.76 30.26
C ASN A 459 9.92 -41.95 30.50
N GLN A 460 11.18 -41.93 29.96
CA GLN A 460 12.18 -42.95 30.03
C GLN A 460 11.80 -44.29 29.35
N ASP A 461 10.82 -44.26 28.44
CA ASP A 461 10.43 -45.42 27.64
C ASP A 461 11.28 -45.46 26.36
N TYR A 462 12.49 -45.96 26.50
CA TYR A 462 13.50 -46.00 25.42
C TYR A 462 13.12 -46.95 24.29
N GLU A 463 12.31 -47.99 24.56
CA GLU A 463 11.91 -48.96 23.56
C GLU A 463 10.87 -48.33 22.62
N LEU A 464 9.88 -47.60 23.16
CA LEU A 464 8.90 -46.84 22.40
C LEU A 464 9.56 -45.67 21.64
N ALA A 465 10.49 -44.94 22.25
CA ALA A 465 11.24 -43.89 21.62
C ALA A 465 12.10 -44.39 20.45
N ALA A 466 12.66 -45.62 20.53
CA ALA A 466 13.41 -46.23 19.41
C ALA A 466 12.50 -46.60 18.24
N ARG A 467 11.30 -47.17 18.50
CA ARG A 467 10.30 -47.48 17.46
C ARG A 467 9.78 -46.23 16.78
N LEU A 468 9.49 -45.18 17.56
CA LEU A 468 9.02 -43.87 17.01
C LEU A 468 10.14 -43.18 16.20
N ARG A 469 11.40 -43.31 16.58
CA ARG A 469 12.54 -42.81 15.80
C ARG A 469 12.61 -43.47 14.42
N ASP A 470 12.44 -44.79 14.38
CA ASP A 470 12.50 -45.56 13.11
C ASP A 470 11.29 -45.20 12.23
N ALA A 471 10.08 -45.04 12.82
CA ALA A 471 8.89 -44.53 12.11
C ALA A 471 9.10 -43.12 11.54
N VAL A 472 9.71 -42.19 12.30
CA VAL A 472 10.05 -40.85 11.81
C VAL A 472 11.03 -40.92 10.64
N ALA A 473 12.02 -41.84 10.67
CA ALA A 473 12.98 -42.03 9.57
C ALA A 473 12.26 -42.52 8.30
N ASP A 474 11.38 -43.53 8.42
CA ASP A 474 10.63 -44.10 7.30
C ASP A 474 9.69 -43.05 6.68
N CYS A 475 8.91 -42.33 7.49
CA CYS A 475 8.06 -41.26 7.02
C CYS A 475 8.84 -40.10 6.37
N THR A 476 10.04 -39.77 6.87
CA THR A 476 10.92 -38.74 6.28
C THR A 476 11.45 -39.16 4.92
N GLU A 477 11.74 -40.44 4.74
CA GLU A 477 12.22 -41.00 3.45
C GLU A 477 11.05 -41.02 2.42
N GLU A 478 9.86 -41.38 2.87
CA GLU A 478 8.64 -41.33 2.07
C GLU A 478 8.32 -39.89 1.64
N LEU A 479 8.41 -38.93 2.57
CA LEU A 479 8.24 -37.51 2.28
C LEU A 479 9.22 -37.03 1.21
N LYS A 480 10.50 -37.39 1.33
CA LYS A 480 11.51 -37.03 0.33
C LYS A 480 11.20 -37.61 -1.04
N ARG A 481 10.71 -38.86 -1.11
CA ARG A 481 10.31 -39.48 -2.36
C ARG A 481 9.14 -38.78 -2.98
N MET A 482 8.08 -38.49 -2.19
CA MET A 482 6.90 -37.77 -2.64
C MET A 482 7.24 -36.34 -3.13
N THR A 483 8.09 -35.63 -2.38
CA THR A 483 8.55 -34.28 -2.76
C THR A 483 9.34 -34.33 -4.08
N LYS A 484 10.20 -35.35 -4.28
CA LYS A 484 10.96 -35.51 -5.52
C LYS A 484 10.04 -35.80 -6.71
N GLU A 485 9.11 -36.75 -6.57
CA GLU A 485 8.13 -37.08 -7.61
C GLU A 485 7.22 -35.88 -7.94
N TRP A 486 6.83 -35.09 -6.91
CA TRP A 486 6.04 -33.86 -7.09
C TRP A 486 6.84 -32.81 -7.86
N THR A 487 8.13 -32.60 -7.52
CA THR A 487 9.03 -31.66 -8.21
C THR A 487 9.28 -32.08 -9.68
N GLU A 488 9.45 -33.37 -9.94
CA GLU A 488 9.63 -33.90 -11.30
C GLU A 488 8.36 -33.68 -12.15
N ARG A 489 7.16 -33.98 -11.62
CA ARG A 489 5.88 -33.72 -12.28
C ARG A 489 5.64 -32.26 -12.56
N GLN A 490 6.08 -31.37 -11.68
CA GLN A 490 5.97 -29.92 -11.87
C GLN A 490 6.87 -29.40 -12.99
N ASN A 491 8.09 -29.94 -13.10
CA ASN A 491 9.00 -29.56 -14.17
C ASN A 491 8.50 -30.04 -15.57
N GLU A 492 7.65 -31.05 -15.63
CA GLU A 492 7.08 -31.57 -16.88
C GLU A 492 5.79 -30.84 -17.30
N SER A 493 5.06 -30.19 -16.40
CA SER A 493 3.81 -29.46 -16.69
C SER A 493 4.04 -27.97 -16.82
N SER A 494 4.13 -27.45 -18.04
CA SER A 494 4.12 -25.99 -18.27
C SER A 494 2.78 -25.40 -17.85
N ILE A 495 2.79 -24.53 -16.84
CA ILE A 495 1.61 -23.80 -16.39
C ILE A 495 1.26 -22.75 -17.43
N THR A 496 0.09 -22.84 -18.06
CA THR A 496 -0.35 -21.86 -19.04
C THR A 496 -1.11 -20.73 -18.35
N VAL A 497 -0.67 -19.50 -18.58
CA VAL A 497 -1.31 -18.25 -18.09
C VAL A 497 -2.29 -17.75 -19.14
N GLY A 498 -3.56 -17.60 -18.73
CA GLY A 498 -4.65 -17.12 -19.56
C GLY A 498 -5.08 -15.69 -19.29
N GLU A 499 -6.08 -15.22 -20.03
CA GLU A 499 -6.72 -13.91 -19.83
C GLU A 499 -7.36 -13.78 -18.43
N ASP A 500 -7.95 -14.86 -17.92
CA ASP A 500 -8.61 -14.88 -16.61
C ASP A 500 -7.61 -14.69 -15.46
N ASP A 501 -6.39 -15.24 -15.58
CA ASP A 501 -5.34 -15.07 -14.59
C ASP A 501 -4.89 -13.59 -14.52
N VAL A 502 -4.74 -12.96 -15.68
CA VAL A 502 -4.43 -11.52 -15.78
C VAL A 502 -5.55 -10.67 -15.17
N ALA A 503 -6.81 -10.97 -15.52
CA ALA A 503 -7.96 -10.26 -14.99
C ALA A 503 -8.05 -10.38 -13.46
N HIS A 504 -7.72 -11.56 -12.90
CA HIS A 504 -7.67 -11.77 -11.46
C HIS A 504 -6.62 -10.89 -10.78
N ILE A 505 -5.42 -10.80 -11.35
CA ILE A 505 -4.34 -9.98 -10.81
C ILE A 505 -4.67 -8.49 -10.88
N ILE A 506 -5.16 -8.02 -12.03
CA ILE A 506 -5.58 -6.62 -12.17
C ILE A 506 -6.70 -6.28 -11.18
N SER A 507 -7.62 -7.22 -10.94
CA SER A 507 -8.65 -7.08 -9.90
C SER A 507 -8.06 -6.91 -8.51
N LYS A 508 -7.02 -7.67 -8.18
CA LYS A 508 -6.34 -7.60 -6.89
C LYS A 508 -5.54 -6.31 -6.73
N LEU A 509 -4.86 -5.86 -7.78
CA LEU A 509 -4.08 -4.62 -7.82
C LEU A 509 -4.95 -3.37 -7.68
N THR A 510 -6.09 -3.36 -8.38
CA THR A 510 -6.95 -2.17 -8.48
C THR A 510 -8.11 -2.18 -7.48
N GLY A 511 -8.39 -3.32 -6.85
CA GLY A 511 -9.58 -3.53 -6.03
C GLY A 511 -10.89 -3.67 -6.85
N ILE A 512 -10.79 -3.72 -8.19
CA ILE A 512 -11.95 -3.81 -9.09
C ILE A 512 -12.14 -5.27 -9.49
N PRO A 513 -13.32 -5.87 -9.39
CA PRO A 513 -13.57 -7.27 -9.73
C PRO A 513 -13.54 -7.50 -11.25
N VAL A 514 -12.38 -7.36 -11.90
CA VAL A 514 -12.19 -7.41 -13.35
C VAL A 514 -12.54 -8.79 -13.95
N GLY A 515 -12.25 -9.89 -13.25
CA GLY A 515 -12.52 -11.25 -13.72
C GLY A 515 -14.01 -11.58 -13.85
N ARG A 516 -14.88 -10.93 -13.05
CA ARG A 516 -16.34 -11.03 -13.17
C ARG A 516 -16.94 -10.04 -14.17
N VAL A 517 -16.19 -8.99 -14.51
CA VAL A 517 -16.68 -7.87 -15.34
C VAL A 517 -16.77 -8.27 -16.82
N MET A 518 -15.93 -9.14 -17.33
CA MET A 518 -15.89 -9.43 -18.77
C MET A 518 -17.07 -10.29 -19.27
N GLN A 519 -17.56 -11.26 -18.50
CA GLN A 519 -18.70 -12.09 -18.88
C GLN A 519 -20.02 -11.61 -18.27
N ASP A 520 -19.97 -11.06 -17.04
CA ASP A 520 -21.13 -10.63 -16.26
C ASP A 520 -21.57 -9.17 -16.54
N GLU A 521 -20.73 -8.31 -17.11
CA GLU A 521 -21.05 -6.87 -17.28
C GLU A 521 -22.31 -6.68 -18.14
N ASN A 522 -22.42 -7.43 -19.23
CA ASN A 522 -23.60 -7.40 -20.09
C ASN A 522 -24.84 -7.97 -19.39
N GLU A 523 -24.69 -8.99 -18.57
CA GLU A 523 -25.79 -9.61 -17.82
C GLU A 523 -26.21 -8.70 -16.66
N ARG A 524 -25.27 -8.08 -15.95
CA ARG A 524 -25.53 -7.06 -14.92
C ARG A 524 -26.20 -5.83 -15.48
N LEU A 525 -25.78 -5.33 -16.65
CA LEU A 525 -26.45 -4.23 -17.33
C LEU A 525 -27.88 -4.58 -17.74
N ARG A 526 -28.15 -5.84 -18.12
CA ARG A 526 -29.51 -6.31 -18.41
C ARG A 526 -30.37 -6.43 -17.16
N THR A 527 -29.81 -6.92 -16.07
CA THR A 527 -30.54 -7.14 -14.80
C THR A 527 -30.61 -5.91 -13.93
N MET A 528 -29.75 -4.90 -14.16
CA MET A 528 -29.65 -3.66 -13.37
C MET A 528 -31.01 -3.00 -13.13
N LYS A 529 -31.83 -2.85 -14.20
CA LYS A 529 -33.15 -2.24 -14.08
C LYS A 529 -34.04 -2.99 -13.11
N THR A 530 -34.05 -4.31 -13.18
CA THR A 530 -34.90 -5.19 -12.35
C THR A 530 -34.44 -5.15 -10.88
N VAL A 531 -33.11 -5.18 -10.64
CA VAL A 531 -32.52 -5.11 -9.31
C VAL A 531 -32.80 -3.75 -8.65
N LEU A 532 -32.60 -2.65 -9.38
CA LEU A 532 -32.88 -1.32 -8.84
C LEU A 532 -34.38 -1.10 -8.59
N ALA A 533 -35.26 -1.61 -9.46
CA ALA A 533 -36.71 -1.50 -9.27
C ALA A 533 -37.23 -2.33 -8.07
N SER A 534 -36.57 -3.43 -7.71
CA SER A 534 -36.93 -4.18 -6.51
C SER A 534 -36.57 -3.47 -5.20
N GLN A 535 -35.53 -2.62 -5.21
CA GLN A 535 -35.05 -1.91 -4.03
C GLN A 535 -35.59 -0.48 -3.90
N VAL A 536 -35.92 0.17 -5.02
CA VAL A 536 -36.41 1.57 -5.03
C VAL A 536 -37.84 1.61 -5.60
N ILE A 537 -38.79 1.85 -4.72
CA ILE A 537 -40.23 1.77 -5.04
C ILE A 537 -40.72 3.03 -5.75
N SER A 538 -41.60 2.84 -6.74
CA SER A 538 -42.35 3.91 -7.45
C SER A 538 -41.50 4.91 -8.24
N GLN A 539 -40.29 4.55 -8.63
CA GLN A 539 -39.38 5.40 -9.39
C GLN A 539 -38.95 4.74 -10.73
N ASP A 540 -39.84 3.98 -11.38
CA ASP A 540 -39.53 3.18 -12.56
C ASP A 540 -39.03 4.02 -13.75
N GLU A 541 -39.55 5.24 -13.94
CA GLU A 541 -39.13 6.14 -15.00
C GLU A 541 -37.71 6.66 -14.74
N ALA A 542 -37.42 7.06 -13.48
CA ALA A 542 -36.09 7.50 -13.05
C ALA A 542 -35.05 6.40 -13.24
N ILE A 543 -35.37 5.18 -12.80
CA ILE A 543 -34.51 3.98 -12.98
C ILE A 543 -34.31 3.70 -14.47
N GLY A 544 -35.37 3.78 -15.29
CA GLY A 544 -35.30 3.53 -16.72
C GLY A 544 -34.39 4.52 -17.47
N LYS A 545 -34.44 5.81 -17.16
CA LYS A 545 -33.57 6.83 -17.73
C LYS A 545 -32.11 6.60 -17.31
N LEU A 546 -31.89 6.38 -16.01
CA LEU A 546 -30.57 6.13 -15.44
C LEU A 546 -29.89 4.91 -16.08
N THR A 547 -30.56 3.77 -16.07
CA THR A 547 -30.01 2.50 -16.60
C THR A 547 -29.74 2.59 -18.10
N ARG A 548 -30.62 3.23 -18.89
CA ARG A 548 -30.40 3.45 -20.33
C ARG A 548 -29.14 4.28 -20.58
N ALA A 549 -28.96 5.38 -19.86
CA ALA A 549 -27.80 6.25 -20.05
C ALA A 549 -26.48 5.57 -19.71
N ILE A 550 -26.44 4.80 -18.61
CA ILE A 550 -25.28 4.02 -18.20
C ILE A 550 -24.97 2.94 -19.24
N THR A 551 -25.99 2.19 -19.70
CA THR A 551 -25.82 1.14 -20.73
C THR A 551 -25.27 1.70 -22.03
N MET A 552 -25.79 2.85 -22.50
CA MET A 552 -25.29 3.50 -23.71
C MET A 552 -23.80 3.87 -23.62
N ASN A 553 -23.37 4.36 -22.46
CA ASN A 553 -21.95 4.69 -22.24
C ASN A 553 -21.08 3.44 -22.24
N ARG A 554 -21.47 2.40 -21.48
CA ARG A 554 -20.72 1.15 -21.38
C ARG A 554 -20.59 0.39 -22.69
N LEU A 555 -21.57 0.50 -23.58
CA LEU A 555 -21.53 -0.03 -24.94
C LEU A 555 -20.64 0.80 -25.90
N GLY A 556 -19.96 1.84 -25.42
CA GLY A 556 -19.07 2.66 -26.21
C GLY A 556 -19.77 3.62 -27.19
N LEU A 557 -21.08 3.86 -27.01
CA LEU A 557 -21.85 4.76 -27.90
C LEU A 557 -21.67 6.25 -27.56
N LYS A 558 -21.01 6.57 -26.43
CA LYS A 558 -20.67 7.94 -26.03
C LYS A 558 -19.19 8.25 -26.25
N ARG A 559 -18.82 9.54 -26.16
CA ARG A 559 -17.43 10.00 -26.28
C ARG A 559 -16.57 9.42 -25.13
N PRO A 560 -15.37 8.89 -25.42
CA PRO A 560 -14.55 8.17 -24.42
C PRO A 560 -13.96 9.07 -23.32
N ASN A 561 -13.95 10.40 -23.53
CA ASN A 561 -13.31 11.36 -22.62
C ASN A 561 -14.29 11.99 -21.61
N ARG A 562 -15.38 11.32 -21.26
CA ARG A 562 -16.36 11.80 -20.29
C ARG A 562 -16.60 10.77 -19.19
N PRO A 563 -17.13 11.19 -18.03
CA PRO A 563 -17.61 10.25 -17.02
C PRO A 563 -18.62 9.25 -17.59
N ILE A 564 -18.78 8.08 -16.93
CA ILE A 564 -19.77 7.06 -17.34
C ILE A 564 -21.16 7.67 -17.43
N GLY A 565 -21.50 8.57 -16.50
CA GLY A 565 -22.76 9.31 -16.49
C GLY A 565 -22.73 10.46 -15.53
N THR A 566 -23.41 11.55 -15.92
CA THR A 566 -23.55 12.74 -15.08
C THR A 566 -25.03 13.10 -14.98
N PHE A 567 -25.62 12.94 -13.79
CA PHE A 567 -27.05 13.02 -13.57
C PHE A 567 -27.41 14.06 -12.50
N LEU A 568 -28.51 14.77 -12.73
CA LEU A 568 -29.12 15.63 -11.72
C LEU A 568 -30.44 15.00 -11.25
N PHE A 569 -30.50 14.56 -9.99
CA PHE A 569 -31.69 14.00 -9.37
C PHE A 569 -32.51 15.09 -8.69
N VAL A 570 -33.71 15.33 -9.17
CA VAL A 570 -34.58 16.41 -8.69
C VAL A 570 -35.86 15.83 -8.13
N GLY A 571 -36.28 16.29 -6.96
CA GLY A 571 -37.53 15.85 -6.34
C GLY A 571 -37.60 16.17 -4.85
N PRO A 572 -38.72 15.90 -4.20
CA PRO A 572 -38.94 16.15 -2.77
C PRO A 572 -37.92 15.43 -1.88
N THR A 573 -37.83 15.85 -0.62
CA THR A 573 -37.03 15.13 0.37
C THR A 573 -37.64 13.77 0.70
N GLY A 574 -36.80 12.75 0.93
CA GLY A 574 -37.26 11.44 1.37
C GLY A 574 -37.90 10.54 0.30
N VAL A 575 -37.82 10.89 -1.00
CA VAL A 575 -38.38 10.06 -2.11
C VAL A 575 -37.42 8.98 -2.62
N GLY A 576 -36.24 8.86 -2.05
CA GLY A 576 -35.29 7.78 -2.40
C GLY A 576 -34.12 8.21 -3.29
N LYS A 577 -33.85 9.50 -3.53
CA LYS A 577 -32.72 9.99 -4.36
C LYS A 577 -31.38 9.37 -3.91
N THR A 578 -30.98 9.61 -2.67
CA THR A 578 -29.73 9.10 -2.09
C THR A 578 -29.74 7.57 -1.97
N HIS A 579 -30.91 6.94 -1.78
CA HIS A 579 -31.05 5.48 -1.71
C HIS A 579 -30.78 4.84 -3.07
N LEU A 580 -31.34 5.39 -4.16
CA LEU A 580 -31.07 4.91 -5.52
C LEU A 580 -29.56 4.96 -5.84
N VAL A 581 -28.85 6.00 -5.40
CA VAL A 581 -27.41 6.11 -5.61
C VAL A 581 -26.64 5.01 -4.86
N LYS A 582 -27.04 4.69 -3.62
CA LYS A 582 -26.45 3.58 -2.86
C LYS A 582 -26.68 2.23 -3.53
N CYS A 583 -27.92 1.98 -3.97
CA CYS A 583 -28.25 0.75 -4.68
C CYS A 583 -27.50 0.66 -6.02
N LEU A 584 -27.31 1.77 -6.73
CA LEU A 584 -26.54 1.84 -7.96
C LEU A 584 -25.06 1.51 -7.70
N SER A 585 -24.47 2.07 -6.65
CA SER A 585 -23.07 1.80 -6.28
C SER A 585 -22.85 0.31 -6.00
N LYS A 586 -23.74 -0.31 -5.20
CA LYS A 586 -23.70 -1.75 -4.93
C LYS A 586 -23.88 -2.61 -6.18
N CYS A 587 -24.83 -2.24 -7.06
CA CYS A 587 -25.10 -2.98 -8.28
C CYS A 587 -23.94 -2.92 -9.28
N MET A 588 -23.26 -1.76 -9.38
CA MET A 588 -22.20 -1.53 -10.36
C MET A 588 -20.83 -2.00 -9.89
N PHE A 589 -20.50 -1.81 -8.61
CA PHE A 589 -19.14 -1.94 -8.11
C PHE A 589 -18.97 -2.94 -6.95
N ASP A 590 -20.06 -3.61 -6.50
CA ASP A 590 -20.08 -4.63 -5.43
C ASP A 590 -19.40 -4.22 -4.10
N ASN A 591 -19.04 -2.96 -3.92
CA ASN A 591 -18.36 -2.45 -2.73
C ASN A 591 -19.04 -1.20 -2.20
N ASP A 592 -19.28 -1.15 -0.87
CA ASP A 592 -19.85 0.04 -0.22
C ASP A 592 -18.88 1.23 -0.23
N ASP A 593 -17.55 0.99 -0.29
CA ASP A 593 -16.51 2.02 -0.36
C ASP A 593 -16.46 2.75 -1.72
N SER A 594 -17.13 2.18 -2.74
CA SER A 594 -17.24 2.80 -4.07
C SER A 594 -18.21 3.99 -4.12
N LEU A 595 -18.86 4.34 -3.01
CA LEU A 595 -19.73 5.53 -2.92
C LEU A 595 -18.99 6.69 -2.24
N ILE A 596 -18.57 7.67 -3.04
CA ILE A 596 -17.99 8.92 -2.55
C ILE A 596 -19.12 9.93 -2.34
N ARG A 597 -19.52 10.17 -1.10
CA ARG A 597 -20.54 11.17 -0.77
C ARG A 597 -19.91 12.46 -0.26
N ILE A 598 -20.37 13.59 -0.82
CA ILE A 598 -19.97 14.95 -0.44
C ILE A 598 -21.25 15.79 -0.27
N ASP A 599 -21.40 16.43 0.89
CA ASP A 599 -22.50 17.35 1.17
C ASP A 599 -22.11 18.75 0.72
N MET A 600 -22.81 19.27 -0.27
CA MET A 600 -22.53 20.59 -0.85
C MET A 600 -22.89 21.75 0.06
N SER A 601 -23.63 21.52 1.14
CA SER A 601 -23.90 22.55 2.14
C SER A 601 -22.63 23.04 2.87
N GLU A 602 -21.58 22.18 2.92
CA GLU A 602 -20.28 22.56 3.47
C GLU A 602 -19.45 23.45 2.53
N TYR A 603 -19.84 23.54 1.25
CA TYR A 603 -19.13 24.26 0.18
C TYR A 603 -19.90 25.48 -0.35
N GLY A 604 -20.73 26.10 0.50
CA GLY A 604 -21.48 27.31 0.18
C GLY A 604 -20.63 28.59 0.10
N GLU A 605 -19.44 28.61 0.67
CA GLU A 605 -18.52 29.73 0.67
C GLU A 605 -17.33 29.50 -0.26
N LYS A 606 -16.83 30.58 -0.88
CA LYS A 606 -15.71 30.54 -1.82
C LYS A 606 -14.46 29.91 -1.22
N TYR A 607 -14.17 30.14 0.05
CA TYR A 607 -12.98 29.59 0.73
C TYR A 607 -13.04 28.06 0.84
N ASN A 608 -14.20 27.48 1.01
CA ASN A 608 -14.34 26.03 1.16
C ASN A 608 -14.19 25.26 -0.17
N THR A 609 -14.32 25.94 -1.31
CA THR A 609 -14.16 25.28 -2.64
C THR A 609 -12.75 24.70 -2.83
N SER A 610 -11.72 25.37 -2.29
CA SER A 610 -10.36 24.86 -2.35
C SER A 610 -10.17 23.54 -1.60
N ARG A 611 -11.02 23.20 -0.64
CA ARG A 611 -10.97 21.91 0.06
C ARG A 611 -11.40 20.73 -0.83
N LEU A 612 -12.18 20.99 -1.89
CA LEU A 612 -12.58 19.94 -2.85
C LEU A 612 -11.41 19.49 -3.72
N ILE A 613 -10.60 20.44 -4.21
CA ILE A 613 -9.54 20.21 -5.17
C ILE A 613 -8.13 20.31 -4.57
N GLY A 614 -8.00 20.74 -3.32
CA GLY A 614 -6.72 21.05 -2.66
C GLY A 614 -6.37 22.53 -2.72
N ALA A 615 -5.68 23.01 -1.69
CA ALA A 615 -5.19 24.39 -1.63
C ALA A 615 -3.97 24.58 -2.55
N PRO A 616 -3.86 25.73 -3.23
CA PRO A 616 -2.65 26.01 -4.01
C PRO A 616 -1.42 26.20 -3.11
N PRO A 617 -0.20 26.04 -3.67
CA PRO A 617 1.05 26.19 -2.93
C PRO A 617 1.12 27.49 -2.14
N GLY A 618 1.47 27.40 -0.85
CA GLY A 618 1.60 28.54 0.05
C GLY A 618 0.36 28.85 0.91
N TYR A 619 -0.73 28.13 0.76
CA TYR A 619 -1.90 28.24 1.63
C TYR A 619 -1.94 27.09 2.66
N ILE A 620 -2.59 27.35 3.82
CA ILE A 620 -2.79 26.35 4.87
C ILE A 620 -3.63 25.18 4.32
N GLY A 621 -3.16 23.94 4.52
CA GLY A 621 -3.82 22.73 4.01
C GLY A 621 -3.32 22.26 2.63
N TYR A 622 -2.24 22.84 2.11
CA TYR A 622 -1.63 22.40 0.84
C TYR A 622 -1.20 20.91 0.84
N GLU A 623 -0.72 20.39 1.97
CA GLU A 623 -0.27 18.99 2.09
C GLU A 623 -1.41 17.97 2.19
N GLU A 624 -2.62 18.40 2.52
CA GLU A 624 -3.77 17.50 2.77
C GLU A 624 -4.45 16.99 1.48
N GLY A 625 -4.14 17.59 0.32
CA GLY A 625 -4.83 17.28 -0.94
C GLY A 625 -6.30 17.68 -0.95
N GLY A 626 -7.00 17.51 -2.09
CA GLY A 626 -8.44 17.81 -2.20
C GLY A 626 -9.33 16.64 -1.78
N GLN A 627 -10.39 16.90 -1.03
CA GLN A 627 -11.28 15.83 -0.53
C GLN A 627 -11.95 15.02 -1.65
N LEU A 628 -12.32 15.65 -2.75
CA LEU A 628 -12.89 14.96 -3.91
C LEU A 628 -11.80 14.27 -4.72
N THR A 629 -10.74 14.99 -5.05
CA THR A 629 -9.66 14.50 -5.91
C THR A 629 -8.93 13.31 -5.29
N GLU A 630 -8.62 13.36 -3.99
CA GLU A 630 -7.97 12.25 -3.27
C GLU A 630 -8.85 10.99 -3.19
N ARG A 631 -10.16 11.16 -2.91
CA ARG A 631 -11.08 10.01 -2.84
C ARG A 631 -11.24 9.35 -4.20
N VAL A 632 -11.39 10.14 -5.28
CA VAL A 632 -11.51 9.59 -6.64
C VAL A 632 -10.19 8.96 -7.10
N ARG A 633 -9.04 9.52 -6.73
CA ARG A 633 -7.74 8.94 -7.03
C ARG A 633 -7.57 7.56 -6.38
N ARG A 634 -8.05 7.39 -5.14
CA ARG A 634 -8.03 6.11 -4.43
C ARG A 634 -9.06 5.11 -4.95
N HIS A 635 -10.22 5.62 -5.39
CA HIS A 635 -11.34 4.82 -5.90
C HIS A 635 -11.78 5.35 -7.27
N PRO A 636 -11.00 5.09 -8.34
CA PRO A 636 -11.31 5.61 -9.67
C PRO A 636 -12.61 5.04 -10.27
N TYR A 637 -13.06 3.88 -9.78
CA TYR A 637 -14.34 3.27 -10.10
C TYR A 637 -15.32 3.50 -8.96
N SER A 638 -16.04 4.61 -9.02
CA SER A 638 -16.92 5.01 -7.92
C SER A 638 -18.15 5.78 -8.41
N VAL A 639 -19.15 5.84 -7.55
CA VAL A 639 -20.28 6.78 -7.70
C VAL A 639 -20.01 7.99 -6.84
N VAL A 640 -19.85 9.14 -7.46
CA VAL A 640 -19.67 10.42 -6.77
C VAL A 640 -21.04 11.04 -6.56
N LEU A 641 -21.48 11.12 -5.30
CA LEU A 641 -22.74 11.76 -4.91
C LEU A 641 -22.46 13.15 -4.33
N LEU A 642 -22.89 14.18 -5.04
CA LEU A 642 -22.90 15.57 -4.58
C LEU A 642 -24.30 15.90 -4.07
N ASP A 643 -24.48 15.86 -2.76
CA ASP A 643 -25.78 16.04 -2.12
C ASP A 643 -26.10 17.54 -1.95
N GLU A 644 -27.33 17.96 -2.22
CA GLU A 644 -27.83 19.34 -2.12
C GLU A 644 -27.02 20.36 -2.95
N ILE A 645 -26.79 20.06 -4.23
CA ILE A 645 -25.92 20.83 -5.14
C ILE A 645 -26.32 22.31 -5.24
N GLU A 646 -27.60 22.67 -5.01
CA GLU A 646 -28.07 24.03 -5.02
C GLU A 646 -27.50 24.94 -3.92
N LYS A 647 -26.86 24.34 -2.91
CA LYS A 647 -26.22 25.07 -1.82
C LYS A 647 -24.74 25.40 -2.10
N ALA A 648 -24.18 24.80 -3.13
CA ALA A 648 -22.78 24.99 -3.49
C ALA A 648 -22.50 26.41 -4.02
N HIS A 649 -21.28 26.92 -3.77
CA HIS A 649 -20.80 28.14 -4.38
C HIS A 649 -20.67 28.02 -5.90
N SER A 650 -20.79 29.13 -6.63
CA SER A 650 -20.71 29.16 -8.10
C SER A 650 -19.41 28.56 -8.67
N ASP A 651 -18.30 28.68 -7.97
CA ASP A 651 -17.01 28.15 -8.40
C ASP A 651 -16.99 26.61 -8.46
N VAL A 652 -17.81 25.91 -7.66
CA VAL A 652 -17.96 24.45 -7.72
C VAL A 652 -18.51 24.03 -9.07
N PHE A 653 -19.46 24.77 -9.63
CA PHE A 653 -20.01 24.45 -10.95
C PHE A 653 -18.97 24.59 -12.05
N ASN A 654 -18.08 25.59 -11.98
CA ASN A 654 -17.00 25.76 -12.94
C ASN A 654 -16.02 24.57 -12.92
N ILE A 655 -15.72 24.05 -11.73
CA ILE A 655 -14.88 22.86 -11.56
C ILE A 655 -15.58 21.63 -12.15
N LEU A 656 -16.87 21.45 -11.89
CA LEU A 656 -17.64 20.33 -12.41
C LEU A 656 -17.80 20.37 -13.94
N LEU A 657 -17.84 21.55 -14.56
CA LEU A 657 -17.85 21.69 -16.02
C LEU A 657 -16.61 21.05 -16.63
N GLN A 658 -15.43 21.24 -16.05
CA GLN A 658 -14.20 20.60 -16.54
C GLN A 658 -14.29 19.08 -16.47
N VAL A 659 -14.81 18.54 -15.36
CA VAL A 659 -14.98 17.08 -15.20
C VAL A 659 -15.97 16.52 -16.20
N MET A 660 -17.10 17.20 -16.43
CA MET A 660 -18.14 16.77 -17.36
C MET A 660 -17.69 16.77 -18.83
N ASP A 661 -16.76 17.65 -19.20
CA ASP A 661 -16.28 17.77 -20.58
C ASP A 661 -15.06 16.90 -20.89
N GLU A 662 -14.06 16.94 -20.01
CA GLU A 662 -12.78 16.30 -20.24
C GLU A 662 -12.60 14.99 -19.45
N GLY A 663 -13.52 14.67 -18.54
CA GLY A 663 -13.42 13.50 -17.68
C GLY A 663 -12.22 13.52 -16.74
N ARG A 664 -11.64 14.70 -16.51
CA ARG A 664 -10.46 14.88 -15.63
C ARG A 664 -10.53 16.19 -14.87
N MET A 665 -9.83 16.25 -13.76
CA MET A 665 -9.70 17.43 -12.92
C MET A 665 -8.25 17.59 -12.48
N THR A 666 -7.72 18.79 -12.50
CA THR A 666 -6.39 19.09 -11.95
C THR A 666 -6.54 19.55 -10.51
N ASP A 667 -5.84 18.92 -9.58
CA ASP A 667 -5.83 19.30 -8.18
C ASP A 667 -4.97 20.55 -7.90
N GLY A 668 -4.98 21.02 -6.65
CA GLY A 668 -4.18 22.18 -6.22
C GLY A 668 -2.68 21.97 -6.34
N ASN A 669 -2.21 20.72 -6.42
CA ASN A 669 -0.81 20.33 -6.59
C ASN A 669 -0.41 20.20 -8.07
N GLY A 670 -1.33 20.41 -9.01
CA GLY A 670 -1.10 20.24 -10.44
C GLY A 670 -1.22 18.78 -10.92
N VAL A 671 -1.66 17.87 -10.06
CA VAL A 671 -1.87 16.46 -10.42
C VAL A 671 -3.23 16.29 -11.09
N THR A 672 -3.26 15.62 -12.23
CA THR A 672 -4.51 15.35 -12.96
C THR A 672 -5.15 14.07 -12.44
N VAL A 673 -6.40 14.18 -11.97
CA VAL A 673 -7.23 13.06 -11.49
C VAL A 673 -8.24 12.67 -12.55
N ASP A 674 -8.37 11.39 -12.84
CA ASP A 674 -9.24 10.81 -13.87
C ASP A 674 -10.63 10.48 -13.32
N PHE A 675 -11.67 11.04 -13.93
CA PHE A 675 -13.09 10.83 -13.62
C PHE A 675 -13.84 10.02 -14.69
N ARG A 676 -13.17 9.53 -15.73
CA ARG A 676 -13.81 8.82 -16.84
C ARG A 676 -14.54 7.55 -16.42
N ASN A 677 -14.07 6.94 -15.35
CA ASN A 677 -14.66 5.72 -14.80
C ASN A 677 -15.63 5.96 -13.65
N THR A 678 -16.00 7.23 -13.38
CA THR A 678 -16.94 7.58 -12.31
C THR A 678 -18.34 7.83 -12.85
N ILE A 679 -19.36 7.62 -12.00
CA ILE A 679 -20.73 8.07 -12.22
C ILE A 679 -20.96 9.24 -11.27
N ILE A 680 -21.27 10.41 -11.82
CA ILE A 680 -21.51 11.62 -11.02
C ILE A 680 -23.01 11.81 -10.87
N VAL A 681 -23.50 11.84 -9.65
CA VAL A 681 -24.89 12.09 -9.31
C VAL A 681 -24.98 13.29 -8.40
N MET A 682 -25.75 14.27 -8.80
CA MET A 682 -26.04 15.45 -8.02
C MET A 682 -27.50 15.39 -7.55
N THR A 683 -27.79 15.71 -6.29
CA THR A 683 -29.17 15.77 -5.80
C THR A 683 -29.59 17.20 -5.58
N SER A 684 -30.85 17.49 -5.87
CA SER A 684 -31.41 18.83 -5.65
C SER A 684 -32.88 18.75 -5.21
N ASN A 685 -33.27 19.74 -4.40
CA ASN A 685 -34.64 19.97 -3.95
C ASN A 685 -35.27 21.21 -4.60
N VAL A 686 -34.63 21.79 -5.60
CA VAL A 686 -35.09 23.01 -6.29
C VAL A 686 -36.44 22.77 -6.97
N GLY A 687 -37.34 23.72 -6.84
CA GLY A 687 -38.67 23.68 -7.46
C GLY A 687 -39.77 22.92 -6.67
N THR A 688 -39.36 22.09 -5.69
CA THR A 688 -40.32 21.28 -4.91
C THR A 688 -41.17 22.13 -3.95
N ARG A 689 -40.65 23.23 -3.42
CA ARG A 689 -41.43 24.19 -2.60
C ARG A 689 -42.47 24.93 -3.43
N GLN A 690 -42.13 25.31 -4.66
CA GLN A 690 -43.03 26.00 -5.58
C GLN A 690 -44.21 25.12 -6.03
N LEU A 691 -44.00 23.81 -6.15
CA LEU A 691 -45.05 22.83 -6.35
C LEU A 691 -46.02 22.79 -5.18
N GLY A 692 -45.55 22.79 -3.95
CA GLY A 692 -46.37 22.79 -2.74
C GLY A 692 -47.18 24.10 -2.58
N GLU A 693 -46.62 25.23 -2.93
CA GLU A 693 -47.30 26.55 -2.90
C GLU A 693 -48.32 26.70 -4.02
N SER A 694 -48.07 26.09 -5.19
CA SER A 694 -49.02 26.13 -6.31
C SER A 694 -50.23 25.24 -6.08
N SER A 695 -50.12 24.19 -5.27
CA SER A 695 -51.20 23.29 -4.90
C SER A 695 -52.14 23.85 -3.81
N THR A 696 -51.70 24.90 -3.08
CA THR A 696 -52.49 25.57 -2.02
C THR A 696 -53.20 26.83 -2.50
N GLY A 697 -53.03 27.20 -3.79
CA GLY A 697 -53.73 28.37 -4.39
C GLY A 697 -55.21 28.13 -4.52
N ILE A 698 -56.03 29.06 -3.94
CA ILE A 698 -57.46 29.07 -3.92
C ILE A 698 -57.99 29.07 -5.37
N GLY A 699 -58.58 27.94 -5.84
CA GLY A 699 -59.42 28.01 -7.03
C GLY A 699 -59.28 26.92 -8.09
N PHE A 700 -58.44 25.87 -7.94
CA PHE A 700 -58.42 24.75 -8.87
C PHE A 700 -58.58 23.43 -8.14
N ASN A 701 -59.52 22.58 -8.59
CA ASN A 701 -59.77 21.26 -8.08
C ASN A 701 -58.48 20.43 -7.99
N ALA A 702 -58.14 20.03 -6.80
CA ALA A 702 -57.02 19.17 -6.44
C ALA A 702 -57.24 17.68 -6.85
N GLN A 703 -57.58 17.43 -8.11
CA GLN A 703 -57.66 16.09 -8.67
C GLN A 703 -56.96 16.05 -10.03
N GLN A 704 -55.83 15.35 -10.09
CA GLN A 704 -54.95 15.10 -11.24
C GLN A 704 -53.93 16.23 -11.52
N GLU A 705 -52.89 16.32 -10.74
CA GLU A 705 -51.65 16.98 -11.18
C GLU A 705 -51.09 16.24 -12.41
N ASN A 706 -51.16 16.91 -13.55
CA ASN A 706 -50.59 16.44 -14.80
C ASN A 706 -49.04 16.40 -14.61
N PRO A 707 -48.33 15.22 -14.59
CA PRO A 707 -46.89 15.13 -14.30
C PRO A 707 -46.06 16.05 -15.20
N LYS A 708 -46.51 16.32 -16.42
CA LYS A 708 -45.90 17.27 -17.38
C LYS A 708 -45.92 18.73 -16.90
N MET A 709 -46.93 19.14 -16.12
CA MET A 709 -47.02 20.48 -15.59
C MET A 709 -46.05 20.69 -14.42
N ALA A 710 -45.89 19.68 -13.57
CA ALA A 710 -44.94 19.65 -12.49
C ALA A 710 -43.50 19.73 -13.01
N GLU A 711 -43.16 18.94 -14.04
CA GLU A 711 -41.85 19.00 -14.72
C GLU A 711 -41.57 20.39 -15.28
N GLY A 712 -42.57 21.07 -15.88
CA GLY A 712 -42.39 22.41 -16.43
C GLY A 712 -42.07 23.47 -15.37
N ILE A 713 -42.65 23.38 -14.17
CA ILE A 713 -42.36 24.27 -13.04
C ILE A 713 -40.93 24.00 -12.54
N ILE A 714 -40.55 22.72 -12.37
CA ILE A 714 -39.21 22.35 -11.92
C ILE A 714 -38.15 22.79 -12.95
N GLN A 715 -38.38 22.60 -14.25
CA GLN A 715 -37.45 23.07 -15.30
C GLN A 715 -37.27 24.60 -15.27
N LYS A 716 -38.32 25.36 -15.03
CA LYS A 716 -38.19 26.83 -14.87
C LYS A 716 -37.37 27.19 -13.64
N ALA A 717 -37.56 26.50 -12.54
CA ALA A 717 -36.79 26.70 -11.32
C ALA A 717 -35.30 26.33 -11.51
N LEU A 718 -35.01 25.22 -12.16
CA LEU A 718 -33.65 24.80 -12.51
C LEU A 718 -32.92 25.81 -13.39
N LYS A 719 -33.59 26.35 -14.43
CA LYS A 719 -33.03 27.38 -15.32
C LYS A 719 -32.77 28.73 -14.61
N ARG A 720 -33.40 28.98 -13.47
CA ARG A 720 -33.11 30.16 -12.62
C ARG A 720 -31.92 29.94 -11.71
N GLN A 721 -31.74 28.70 -11.22
CA GLN A 721 -30.70 28.35 -10.25
C GLN A 721 -29.36 28.01 -10.91
N PHE A 722 -29.39 27.30 -12.03
CA PHE A 722 -28.21 26.79 -12.71
C PHE A 722 -28.00 27.46 -14.06
N SER A 723 -26.75 27.66 -14.46
CA SER A 723 -26.44 28.21 -15.78
C SER A 723 -26.90 27.25 -16.90
N PRO A 724 -27.31 27.78 -18.06
CA PRO A 724 -27.68 26.96 -19.21
C PRO A 724 -26.53 26.03 -19.65
N GLU A 725 -25.29 26.51 -19.52
CA GLU A 725 -24.09 25.74 -19.85
C GLU A 725 -23.99 24.48 -18.98
N PHE A 726 -24.15 24.61 -17.68
CA PHE A 726 -24.14 23.50 -16.74
C PHE A 726 -25.22 22.46 -17.05
N LEU A 727 -26.46 22.92 -17.25
CA LEU A 727 -27.58 22.02 -17.56
C LEU A 727 -27.40 21.26 -18.87
N ASN A 728 -26.77 21.86 -19.89
CA ASN A 728 -26.53 21.24 -21.19
C ASN A 728 -25.40 20.21 -21.17
N ARG A 729 -24.54 20.17 -20.11
CA ARG A 729 -23.47 19.21 -19.97
C ARG A 729 -23.90 17.95 -19.21
N LEU A 730 -25.06 18.00 -18.54
CA LEU A 730 -25.66 16.84 -17.90
C LEU A 730 -26.10 15.82 -18.95
N ASP A 731 -25.95 14.54 -18.65
CA ASP A 731 -26.48 13.47 -19.50
C ASP A 731 -28.01 13.40 -19.42
N ASP A 732 -28.54 13.56 -18.20
CA ASP A 732 -30.00 13.65 -18.00
C ASP A 732 -30.35 14.32 -16.66
N VAL A 733 -31.55 14.90 -16.62
CA VAL A 733 -32.19 15.40 -15.40
C VAL A 733 -33.30 14.40 -15.03
N ILE A 734 -33.12 13.71 -13.91
CA ILE A 734 -33.98 12.64 -13.47
C ILE A 734 -34.94 13.14 -12.40
N TYR A 735 -36.24 13.12 -12.73
CA TYR A 735 -37.31 13.57 -11.84
C TYR A 735 -37.81 12.44 -10.96
N PHE A 736 -37.89 12.66 -9.65
CA PHE A 736 -38.40 11.72 -8.66
C PHE A 736 -39.83 12.10 -8.29
N ASN A 737 -40.75 11.13 -8.41
CA ASN A 737 -42.14 11.28 -8.03
C ASN A 737 -42.33 11.34 -6.51
N SER A 738 -43.36 12.04 -6.07
CA SER A 738 -43.82 12.03 -4.67
C SER A 738 -44.35 10.63 -4.33
N LEU A 739 -44.11 10.19 -3.10
CA LEU A 739 -44.55 8.88 -2.62
C LEU A 739 -46.03 8.94 -2.21
N THR A 740 -46.76 7.88 -2.54
CA THR A 740 -48.14 7.65 -2.09
C THR A 740 -48.17 6.81 -0.78
N LYS A 741 -49.36 6.70 -0.15
CA LYS A 741 -49.50 5.83 1.03
C LYS A 741 -49.24 4.35 0.70
N ASP A 742 -49.61 3.91 -0.51
CA ASP A 742 -49.37 2.53 -0.94
C ASP A 742 -47.87 2.27 -1.17
N ASP A 743 -47.14 3.27 -1.67
CA ASP A 743 -45.69 3.19 -1.79
C ASP A 743 -45.03 3.13 -0.40
N ALA A 744 -45.53 3.90 0.56
CA ALA A 744 -45.05 3.88 1.95
C ALA A 744 -45.23 2.50 2.58
N ARG A 745 -46.35 1.78 2.30
CA ARG A 745 -46.56 0.38 2.75
C ARG A 745 -45.48 -0.56 2.19
N LYS A 746 -45.20 -0.46 0.91
CA LYS A 746 -44.17 -1.28 0.26
C LYS A 746 -42.78 -0.99 0.84
N ILE A 747 -42.44 0.29 1.03
CA ILE A 747 -41.16 0.72 1.63
C ILE A 747 -41.06 0.23 3.07
N CYS A 748 -42.15 0.32 3.86
CA CYS A 748 -42.19 -0.20 5.21
C CYS A 748 -41.88 -1.71 5.26
N LYS A 749 -42.51 -2.50 4.38
CA LYS A 749 -42.23 -3.95 4.28
C LYS A 749 -40.76 -4.23 3.95
N LEU A 750 -40.16 -3.47 3.03
CA LEU A 750 -38.72 -3.61 2.70
C LEU A 750 -37.83 -3.28 3.90
N GLN A 751 -38.09 -2.18 4.61
CA GLN A 751 -37.30 -1.79 5.77
C GLN A 751 -37.44 -2.77 6.93
N LEU A 752 -38.59 -3.38 7.11
CA LEU A 752 -38.80 -4.46 8.08
C LEU A 752 -38.09 -5.75 7.67
N SER A 753 -38.02 -6.04 6.37
CA SER A 753 -37.21 -7.17 5.86
C SER A 753 -35.71 -6.97 6.13
N GLU A 754 -35.18 -5.77 5.88
CA GLU A 754 -33.78 -5.44 6.23
C GLU A 754 -33.52 -5.52 7.75
N LEU A 755 -34.50 -5.15 8.57
CA LEU A 755 -34.41 -5.31 10.02
C LEU A 755 -34.36 -6.80 10.39
N ASN A 756 -35.20 -7.63 9.76
CA ASN A 756 -35.23 -9.08 10.01
C ASN A 756 -33.93 -9.78 9.63
N GLU A 757 -33.27 -9.36 8.53
CA GLU A 757 -31.94 -9.86 8.15
C GLU A 757 -30.90 -9.56 9.24
N ARG A 758 -30.95 -8.36 9.85
CA ARG A 758 -30.06 -7.98 10.97
C ARG A 758 -30.38 -8.75 12.26
N LEU A 759 -31.64 -9.03 12.52
CA LEU A 759 -32.10 -9.77 13.70
C LEU A 759 -31.84 -11.26 13.58
N ALA A 760 -31.89 -11.83 12.39
CA ALA A 760 -31.61 -13.23 12.11
C ALA A 760 -30.21 -13.66 12.57
N ALA A 761 -29.22 -12.74 12.46
CA ALA A 761 -27.86 -12.96 13.01
C ALA A 761 -27.83 -13.13 14.54
N LYS A 762 -28.90 -12.70 15.24
CA LYS A 762 -29.08 -12.83 16.70
C LYS A 762 -30.14 -13.88 17.09
N GLY A 763 -30.70 -14.61 16.11
CA GLY A 763 -31.71 -15.63 16.34
C GLY A 763 -33.15 -15.12 16.52
N TYR A 764 -33.43 -13.87 16.15
CA TYR A 764 -34.77 -13.28 16.29
C TYR A 764 -35.36 -12.96 14.92
N HIS A 765 -36.69 -13.03 14.82
CA HIS A 765 -37.44 -12.67 13.62
C HIS A 765 -38.74 -11.93 14.01
N VAL A 766 -39.01 -10.78 13.37
CA VAL A 766 -40.24 -10.01 13.56
C VAL A 766 -41.26 -10.43 12.50
N ASN A 767 -42.44 -10.86 12.92
CA ASN A 767 -43.53 -11.15 12.00
C ASN A 767 -44.14 -9.85 11.45
N VAL A 768 -44.04 -9.70 10.13
CA VAL A 768 -44.56 -8.51 9.41
C VAL A 768 -46.00 -8.76 9.02
N ASN A 769 -46.95 -8.33 9.86
CA ASN A 769 -48.38 -8.36 9.55
C ASN A 769 -48.85 -6.99 8.97
N ASP A 770 -49.96 -6.99 8.25
CA ASP A 770 -50.48 -5.76 7.62
C ASP A 770 -50.92 -4.72 8.65
N ALA A 771 -51.39 -5.12 9.85
CA ALA A 771 -51.74 -4.22 10.95
C ALA A 771 -50.53 -3.41 11.46
N LEU A 772 -49.35 -4.05 11.60
CA LEU A 772 -48.10 -3.38 11.95
C LEU A 772 -47.69 -2.39 10.87
N VAL A 773 -47.80 -2.78 9.60
CA VAL A 773 -47.44 -1.91 8.47
C VAL A 773 -48.35 -0.70 8.40
N ASP A 774 -49.67 -0.87 8.56
CA ASP A 774 -50.63 0.21 8.56
C ASP A 774 -50.42 1.19 9.73
N PHE A 775 -50.16 0.67 10.92
CA PHE A 775 -49.80 1.47 12.09
C PHE A 775 -48.55 2.33 11.83
N LEU A 776 -47.49 1.75 11.33
CA LEU A 776 -46.23 2.45 11.04
C LEU A 776 -46.41 3.50 9.93
N VAL A 777 -47.25 3.22 8.94
CA VAL A 777 -47.54 4.18 7.85
C VAL A 777 -48.40 5.34 8.35
N GLU A 778 -49.42 5.10 9.17
CA GLU A 778 -50.26 6.17 9.74
C GLU A 778 -49.47 7.11 10.64
N HIS A 779 -48.59 6.60 11.48
CA HIS A 779 -47.81 7.43 12.43
C HIS A 779 -46.53 7.99 11.82
N GLY A 780 -45.94 7.26 10.83
CA GLY A 780 -44.62 7.59 10.26
C GLY A 780 -44.64 8.27 8.92
N PHE A 781 -45.67 8.11 8.08
CA PHE A 781 -45.66 8.69 6.76
C PHE A 781 -46.26 10.09 6.71
N GLN A 782 -45.42 11.05 6.31
CA GLN A 782 -45.85 12.42 6.03
C GLN A 782 -45.50 12.78 4.57
N PRO A 783 -46.43 13.23 3.74
CA PRO A 783 -46.18 13.53 2.32
C PRO A 783 -45.00 14.50 2.07
N ASN A 784 -44.76 15.43 3.00
CA ASN A 784 -43.68 16.41 2.90
C ASN A 784 -42.29 15.88 3.24
N TYR A 785 -42.20 14.79 4.03
CA TYR A 785 -40.95 14.23 4.50
C TYR A 785 -40.64 12.83 3.90
N GLY A 786 -41.59 12.27 3.18
CA GLY A 786 -41.47 10.99 2.49
C GLY A 786 -41.09 9.81 3.39
N ALA A 787 -40.21 8.93 2.91
CA ALA A 787 -39.80 7.73 3.63
C ALA A 787 -38.82 7.98 4.81
N ARG A 788 -38.30 9.21 4.98
CA ARG A 788 -37.40 9.52 6.10
C ARG A 788 -38.12 9.48 7.45
N SER A 789 -39.35 9.98 7.51
CA SER A 789 -40.18 9.92 8.72
C SER A 789 -40.61 8.49 9.02
N LEU A 790 -40.84 7.65 8.02
CA LEU A 790 -41.17 6.23 8.18
C LEU A 790 -40.05 5.43 8.86
N LYS A 791 -38.81 5.63 8.42
CA LYS A 791 -37.63 5.01 9.05
C LYS A 791 -37.53 5.38 10.52
N ARG A 792 -37.78 6.66 10.85
CA ARG A 792 -37.79 7.13 12.23
C ARG A 792 -38.88 6.42 13.05
N SER A 793 -40.08 6.28 12.50
CA SER A 793 -41.18 5.59 13.15
C SER A 793 -40.85 4.11 13.42
N ILE A 794 -40.18 3.41 12.49
CA ILE A 794 -39.71 2.03 12.72
C ILE A 794 -38.75 1.98 13.89
N THR A 795 -37.77 2.91 13.96
CA THR A 795 -36.82 2.94 15.07
C THR A 795 -37.51 3.25 16.40
N GLU A 796 -38.39 4.24 16.45
CA GLU A 796 -39.10 4.66 17.68
C GLU A 796 -40.08 3.60 18.19
N HIS A 797 -40.79 2.91 17.34
CA HIS A 797 -41.85 1.96 17.76
C HIS A 797 -41.40 0.51 17.74
N VAL A 798 -40.64 0.07 16.72
CA VAL A 798 -40.26 -1.34 16.56
C VAL A 798 -38.92 -1.64 17.25
N GLU A 799 -37.85 -0.91 16.88
CA GLU A 799 -36.51 -1.19 17.42
C GLU A 799 -36.46 -0.92 18.92
N THR A 800 -37.14 0.15 19.42
CA THR A 800 -37.23 0.46 20.86
C THR A 800 -37.98 -0.62 21.62
N ALA A 801 -39.15 -1.06 21.14
CA ALA A 801 -39.94 -2.12 21.77
C ALA A 801 -39.16 -3.45 21.84
N LEU A 802 -38.43 -3.78 20.78
CA LEU A 802 -37.55 -4.95 20.77
C LEU A 802 -36.40 -4.84 21.78
N CYS A 803 -35.76 -3.67 21.84
CA CYS A 803 -34.68 -3.41 22.77
C CYS A 803 -35.14 -3.55 24.22
N GLU A 804 -36.29 -2.95 24.61
CA GLU A 804 -36.86 -3.04 25.92
C GLU A 804 -37.21 -4.49 26.28
N ALA A 805 -37.73 -5.26 25.36
CA ALA A 805 -38.08 -6.67 25.57
C ALA A 805 -36.84 -7.54 25.79
N ILE A 806 -35.78 -7.31 24.99
CA ILE A 806 -34.51 -8.04 25.14
C ILE A 806 -33.84 -7.67 26.47
N MET A 807 -33.81 -6.38 26.83
CA MET A 807 -33.21 -5.89 28.07
C MET A 807 -33.96 -6.34 29.34
N SER A 808 -35.30 -6.53 29.29
CA SER A 808 -36.10 -7.00 30.41
C SER A 808 -35.94 -8.50 30.71
N GLY A 809 -35.11 -9.21 29.95
CA GLY A 809 -34.86 -10.65 30.17
C GLY A 809 -36.07 -11.54 29.86
N ARG A 810 -37.07 -11.03 29.13
CA ARG A 810 -38.19 -11.89 28.68
C ARG A 810 -37.62 -12.91 27.69
N LYS A 811 -37.96 -14.17 27.89
CA LYS A 811 -37.73 -15.21 26.87
C LYS A 811 -38.58 -14.83 25.66
N LEU A 812 -37.93 -14.23 24.65
CA LEU A 812 -38.56 -13.97 23.36
C LEU A 812 -38.54 -15.28 22.58
N ASN A 813 -39.65 -15.65 21.97
CA ASN A 813 -39.70 -16.73 20.99
C ASN A 813 -38.91 -16.30 19.74
N ASP A 814 -38.44 -17.26 18.97
CA ASP A 814 -37.71 -17.02 17.70
C ASP A 814 -38.51 -16.12 16.73
N CYS A 815 -39.84 -16.11 16.82
CA CYS A 815 -40.75 -15.27 16.08
C CYS A 815 -41.49 -14.28 16.99
N ILE A 816 -41.26 -12.98 16.81
CA ILE A 816 -41.84 -11.88 17.60
C ILE A 816 -42.99 -11.25 16.85
N CYS A 817 -44.22 -11.30 17.39
CA CYS A 817 -45.38 -10.60 16.88
C CYS A 817 -45.57 -9.26 17.60
N LEU A 818 -45.61 -8.16 16.80
CA LEU A 818 -45.90 -6.82 17.28
C LEU A 818 -47.30 -6.42 16.84
N GLU A 819 -48.13 -5.98 17.77
CA GLU A 819 -49.47 -5.53 17.51
C GLU A 819 -49.72 -4.12 18.12
N PRO A 820 -50.60 -3.30 17.49
CA PRO A 820 -50.96 -2.00 18.04
C PRO A 820 -51.74 -2.18 19.35
N ASN A 821 -51.45 -1.37 20.34
CA ASN A 821 -52.22 -1.28 21.56
C ASN A 821 -53.64 -0.73 21.29
N LYS A 822 -54.58 -1.04 22.18
CA LYS A 822 -55.99 -0.55 22.11
C LYS A 822 -56.06 0.99 22.07
N ASP A 823 -55.07 1.66 22.57
CA ASP A 823 -54.97 3.14 22.57
C ASP A 823 -54.45 3.69 21.23
N GLY A 824 -54.06 2.83 20.28
CA GLY A 824 -53.61 3.20 18.95
C GLY A 824 -52.31 3.99 18.86
N ASN A 825 -51.57 4.23 19.97
CA ASN A 825 -50.37 5.08 20.02
C ASN A 825 -49.08 4.34 20.28
N SER A 826 -49.14 3.04 20.62
CA SER A 826 -47.92 2.24 20.92
C SER A 826 -48.05 0.81 20.40
N LEU A 827 -46.94 0.12 20.24
CA LEU A 827 -46.86 -1.30 19.89
C LEU A 827 -46.60 -2.12 21.17
N HIS A 828 -47.20 -3.29 21.27
CA HIS A 828 -46.90 -4.27 22.31
C HIS A 828 -46.49 -5.60 21.66
N ILE A 829 -45.66 -6.34 22.34
CA ILE A 829 -45.29 -7.69 21.91
C ILE A 829 -46.44 -8.62 22.31
N ALA A 830 -47.16 -9.12 21.30
CA ALA A 830 -48.18 -10.15 21.50
C ALA A 830 -47.47 -11.47 21.82
N SER A 831 -47.74 -12.06 23.02
CA SER A 831 -47.34 -13.42 23.29
C SER A 831 -48.18 -14.34 22.44
N LEU A 832 -47.60 -15.03 21.47
CA LEU A 832 -48.26 -16.15 20.84
C LEU A 832 -48.57 -17.17 21.95
N SER A 833 -49.82 -17.21 22.41
CA SER A 833 -50.35 -18.35 23.15
C SER A 833 -50.18 -19.57 22.24
N GLU A 834 -49.53 -20.63 22.78
CA GLU A 834 -49.42 -21.95 22.16
C GLU A 834 -50.78 -22.37 21.57
N GLN A 835 -50.82 -22.50 20.24
CA GLN A 835 -51.76 -23.34 19.53
C GLN A 835 -51.03 -24.48 18.84
#